data_e914e58a58abfba9934c626a35e62c39
#
_entry.id   e914e58a58abfba9934c626a35e62c39
#
_cell.length_a   1.000
_cell.length_b   1.000
_cell.length_c   1.000
_cell.angle_alpha   90.00
_cell.angle_beta   90.00
_cell.angle_gamma   90.00
#
_symmetry.space_group_name_H-M   'P 1'
#
loop_
_entity.id
_entity.type
_entity.pdbx_description
1 polymer ?
#
loop_
_entity_poly.entity_id
_entity_poly.type
_entity_poly.pdbx_seq_one_letter_code
_entity_poly.pdbx_strand_id
1 'polypeptide(L)'
;MIVKLRINVNRWMAIDSNPFFYKKLIMSKKNKINPDELIASLHENHRRTYISLFSSAGVGCYGFKENGYECIATCELLNERLNVQRANNKCKLDTGYICGDIRLAETKGKLFDEIHKWQTELCVSDIDVVFATPPCQGMSTANCKKNDNEQVRNSLVVEAIKIISDVHPKVFIFENVRSFMKTICTDISGENMSIQSSIYKNLSDRYYIHHKVLNFKDYGVPSSRPRTIVVGTRKDLKNISPLNIFPCRESEITLRQAIGNLASLGYAERDKKDPFHFSRIYDAYMEPWIANLAEGQSAFDNPDELKPYKIDKDGRKIVLKGAEMGNKFRRLKWDSPCSCIATRNDQLASNDTIHPKDNRVLSIRELMKLMTIPDSFKWTLEDDELTVANSERYLINNELNIRRCIGEAVPTHIIETLSKNVKIMLEFEEFVESFKDEYLNYYLADDQIRSNFYIDTFLKEQATANAKESGSFYTPQCVVFDAIKDLEIKAEKNVHILEPSVGLGAFIPQLAALFSEKESVVIDAVEIDKDTILSLQESIRKINLGCNVEINYFCSDFLEFEMSEKYDAIVTNPPYTNSKKKYPDVSKGLKVKNLFGLFLLKLYDHSDNIICVIPKNFVMADEFEPVRKLYESYSLVSICDFGVKFFKKVFVEILSLHFSKKYKGSLIVRDYINDEIFIHPQKYIFHTHVWLLYRNNFFDKFIEAMQLDVFTSFRDRQITNPMLSETGAIRVLRSKNIQDDGTIISKPGYDKYIDSVNDFQVGKYLNKKPIIMVNFTYNTRATILPDGMIPNGSIAILTPKVPVPINVLSFYSSPEFRRYYEIVKSRSRFTLNIDESSLYYIGIRL
;
A
#
# COMPACT_ATOMS: atom_id res chain seq x y z
N MET A 1 -21.56 21.99 7.10
CA MET A 1 -21.32 21.67 5.68
C MET A 1 -20.08 22.35 5.12
N ILE A 2 -19.91 23.66 5.28
CA ILE A 2 -18.73 24.42 4.80
C ILE A 2 -17.39 23.93 5.40
N VAL A 3 -17.35 23.57 6.68
CA VAL A 3 -16.15 23.04 7.34
C VAL A 3 -15.77 21.65 6.82
N LYS A 4 -16.74 20.79 6.49
CA LYS A 4 -16.49 19.47 5.88
C LYS A 4 -16.01 19.58 4.43
N LEU A 5 -16.49 20.58 3.68
CA LEU A 5 -16.02 20.86 2.31
C LEU A 5 -14.58 21.41 2.30
N ARG A 6 -14.23 22.32 3.24
CA ARG A 6 -12.83 22.78 3.40
C ARG A 6 -11.86 21.64 3.74
N ILE A 7 -12.28 20.72 4.59
CA ILE A 7 -11.46 19.53 4.92
C ILE A 7 -11.30 18.62 3.69
N ASN A 8 -12.34 18.49 2.86
CA ASN A 8 -12.26 17.69 1.63
C ASN A 8 -11.38 18.36 0.55
N VAL A 9 -11.48 19.67 0.36
CA VAL A 9 -10.61 20.41 -0.58
C VAL A 9 -9.14 20.32 -0.16
N ASN A 10 -8.83 20.42 1.12
CA ASN A 10 -7.47 20.22 1.63
C ASN A 10 -7.00 18.76 1.47
N ARG A 11 -7.91 17.78 1.52
CA ARG A 11 -7.61 16.37 1.29
C ARG A 11 -7.45 16.07 -0.20
N TRP A 12 -8.15 16.76 -1.08
CA TRP A 12 -7.96 16.73 -2.52
C TRP A 12 -6.58 17.26 -2.93
N MET A 13 -6.17 18.40 -2.38
CA MET A 13 -4.85 18.96 -2.58
C MET A 13 -3.74 18.04 -2.04
N ALA A 14 -4.05 17.17 -1.07
CA ALA A 14 -3.12 16.19 -0.50
C ALA A 14 -3.00 14.90 -1.31
N ILE A 15 -3.99 14.57 -2.14
CA ILE A 15 -4.03 13.26 -2.83
C ILE A 15 -3.40 13.32 -4.22
N ASP A 16 -3.48 14.43 -4.96
CA ASP A 16 -3.08 14.39 -6.37
C ASP A 16 -2.61 15.70 -7.00
N SER A 17 -2.69 16.80 -6.35
CA SER A 17 -2.45 18.04 -7.06
C SER A 17 -1.41 18.90 -6.38
N ASN A 18 -0.47 19.28 -7.17
CA ASN A 18 0.32 20.47 -6.96
C ASN A 18 -0.63 21.63 -6.57
N PRO A 19 -0.57 22.16 -5.34
CA PRO A 19 -1.40 23.31 -4.94
C PRO A 19 -1.22 24.53 -5.87
N PHE A 20 -0.09 24.60 -6.57
CA PHE A 20 0.21 25.58 -7.60
C PHE A 20 -0.66 25.40 -8.84
N PHE A 21 -1.00 24.17 -9.21
CA PHE A 21 -1.84 23.83 -10.33
C PHE A 21 -3.25 24.42 -10.15
N TYR A 22 -3.83 24.20 -8.97
CA TYR A 22 -5.12 24.74 -8.59
C TYR A 22 -5.13 26.28 -8.51
N LYS A 23 -4.09 26.86 -7.91
CA LYS A 23 -3.96 28.31 -7.78
C LYS A 23 -3.75 29.00 -9.14
N LYS A 24 -3.02 28.35 -10.07
CA LYS A 24 -2.79 28.82 -11.43
C LYS A 24 -4.07 28.72 -12.28
N LEU A 25 -4.82 27.64 -12.14
CA LEU A 25 -6.11 27.42 -12.79
C LEU A 25 -7.13 28.52 -12.39
N ILE A 26 -7.17 28.90 -11.12
CA ILE A 26 -8.07 29.91 -10.56
C ILE A 26 -7.62 31.33 -10.95
N MET A 27 -6.30 31.57 -11.07
CA MET A 27 -5.76 32.90 -11.33
C MET A 27 -5.70 33.28 -12.83
N SER A 28 -5.83 32.30 -13.76
CA SER A 28 -5.70 32.56 -15.20
C SER A 28 -6.95 33.15 -15.86
N LYS A 29 -8.12 33.07 -15.21
CA LYS A 29 -9.35 33.65 -15.75
C LYS A 29 -9.66 35.01 -15.15
N LYS A 30 -9.87 36.02 -16.02
CA LYS A 30 -10.31 37.38 -15.67
C LYS A 30 -11.65 37.44 -14.92
N ASN A 31 -12.41 36.36 -14.87
CA ASN A 31 -13.64 36.25 -14.07
C ASN A 31 -13.32 35.41 -12.82
N LYS A 32 -13.43 36.04 -11.65
CA LYS A 32 -13.29 35.40 -10.34
C LYS A 32 -14.43 34.40 -10.13
N ILE A 33 -14.30 33.19 -10.62
CA ILE A 33 -15.20 32.10 -10.25
C ILE A 33 -14.72 31.60 -8.89
N ASN A 34 -15.58 31.64 -7.90
CA ASN A 34 -15.31 31.06 -6.59
C ASN A 34 -15.20 29.53 -6.73
N PRO A 35 -14.07 28.89 -6.35
CA PRO A 35 -13.93 27.43 -6.46
C PRO A 35 -15.03 26.65 -5.72
N ASP A 36 -15.52 27.19 -4.61
CA ASP A 36 -16.60 26.57 -3.83
C ASP A 36 -17.95 26.62 -4.57
N GLU A 37 -18.21 27.69 -5.36
CA GLU A 37 -19.41 27.82 -6.20
C GLU A 37 -19.33 26.90 -7.43
N LEU A 38 -18.14 26.74 -8.01
CA LEU A 38 -17.93 25.84 -9.14
C LEU A 38 -18.10 24.38 -8.71
N ILE A 39 -17.50 24.00 -7.59
CA ILE A 39 -17.65 22.66 -7.02
C ILE A 39 -19.12 22.41 -6.64
N ALA A 40 -19.82 23.40 -6.08
CA ALA A 40 -21.24 23.30 -5.79
C ALA A 40 -22.08 23.11 -7.06
N SER A 41 -21.75 23.81 -8.15
CA SER A 41 -22.45 23.66 -9.45
C SER A 41 -22.25 22.29 -10.09
N LEU A 42 -21.08 21.67 -9.89
CA LEU A 42 -20.81 20.30 -10.32
C LEU A 42 -21.60 19.28 -9.47
N HIS A 43 -21.81 19.54 -8.18
CA HIS A 43 -22.60 18.68 -7.31
C HIS A 43 -24.10 18.69 -7.60
N GLU A 44 -24.66 19.79 -8.15
CA GLU A 44 -26.09 19.86 -8.46
C GLU A 44 -26.50 19.08 -9.71
N ASN A 45 -25.58 18.74 -10.62
CA ASN A 45 -25.92 18.22 -11.94
C ASN A 45 -25.45 16.78 -12.24
N HIS A 46 -24.63 16.12 -11.40
CA HIS A 46 -24.09 14.80 -11.71
C HIS A 46 -24.50 13.73 -10.70
N ARG A 47 -25.44 12.86 -11.11
CA ARG A 47 -25.79 11.64 -10.39
C ARG A 47 -24.66 10.64 -10.50
N ARG A 48 -24.13 10.15 -9.37
CA ARG A 48 -23.19 9.04 -9.36
C ARG A 48 -23.96 7.72 -9.37
N THR A 49 -23.55 6.80 -10.22
CA THR A 49 -24.26 5.55 -10.45
C THR A 49 -23.37 4.34 -10.27
N TYR A 50 -23.98 3.21 -9.87
CA TYR A 50 -23.27 1.94 -9.84
C TYR A 50 -24.17 0.74 -10.13
N ILE A 51 -23.53 -0.35 -10.60
CA ILE A 51 -24.11 -1.68 -10.73
C ILE A 51 -23.43 -2.59 -9.72
N SER A 52 -24.20 -3.48 -9.11
CA SER A 52 -23.71 -4.41 -8.11
C SER A 52 -23.97 -5.88 -8.52
N LEU A 53 -22.90 -6.67 -8.59
CA LEU A 53 -22.94 -8.06 -8.98
C LEU A 53 -22.49 -8.95 -7.81
N PHE A 54 -23.27 -10.01 -7.47
CA PHE A 54 -22.98 -10.97 -6.40
C PHE A 54 -22.88 -10.38 -5.00
N SER A 55 -23.53 -9.27 -4.71
CA SER A 55 -23.33 -8.52 -3.47
C SER A 55 -24.06 -9.07 -2.24
N SER A 56 -24.54 -10.31 -2.28
CA SER A 56 -25.26 -10.97 -1.18
C SER A 56 -26.35 -10.05 -0.58
N ALA A 57 -26.35 -9.80 0.72
CA ALA A 57 -27.30 -8.90 1.39
C ALA A 57 -27.04 -7.40 1.14
N GLY A 58 -26.02 -7.04 0.35
CA GLY A 58 -25.71 -5.64 0.01
C GLY A 58 -25.03 -4.83 1.13
N VAL A 59 -24.57 -5.48 2.19
CA VAL A 59 -23.94 -4.81 3.34
C VAL A 59 -22.81 -3.87 2.92
N GLY A 60 -21.81 -4.37 2.16
CA GLY A 60 -20.72 -3.53 1.66
C GLY A 60 -21.22 -2.40 0.78
N CYS A 61 -22.20 -2.68 -0.09
CA CYS A 61 -22.77 -1.69 -1.00
C CYS A 61 -23.45 -0.51 -0.29
N TYR A 62 -23.78 -0.65 1.00
CA TYR A 62 -24.31 0.46 1.80
C TYR A 62 -23.34 1.64 1.83
N GLY A 63 -22.02 1.39 1.72
CA GLY A 63 -21.01 2.44 1.59
C GLY A 63 -21.15 3.31 0.33
N PHE A 64 -21.68 2.78 -0.78
CA PHE A 64 -22.01 3.59 -1.95
C PHE A 64 -23.17 4.54 -1.65
N LYS A 65 -24.21 4.07 -0.92
CA LYS A 65 -25.36 4.88 -0.52
C LYS A 65 -24.93 6.06 0.36
N GLU A 66 -24.01 5.82 1.32
CA GLU A 66 -23.48 6.88 2.20
C GLU A 66 -22.76 8.00 1.42
N ASN A 67 -22.22 7.70 0.24
CA ASN A 67 -21.60 8.67 -0.65
C ASN A 67 -22.53 9.22 -1.75
N GLY A 68 -23.84 8.92 -1.66
CA GLY A 68 -24.85 9.44 -2.56
C GLY A 68 -24.87 8.83 -3.96
N TYR A 69 -24.37 7.59 -4.12
CA TYR A 69 -24.53 6.85 -5.37
C TYR A 69 -25.93 6.25 -5.49
N GLU A 70 -26.46 6.27 -6.70
CA GLU A 70 -27.68 5.57 -7.07
C GLU A 70 -27.36 4.21 -7.67
N CYS A 71 -27.89 3.13 -7.08
CA CYS A 71 -27.77 1.78 -7.64
C CYS A 71 -28.73 1.62 -8.82
N ILE A 72 -28.19 1.42 -10.01
CA ILE A 72 -28.98 1.15 -11.22
C ILE A 72 -29.61 -0.24 -11.10
N ALA A 73 -28.75 -1.23 -10.91
CA ALA A 73 -29.17 -2.63 -10.83
C ALA A 73 -28.30 -3.43 -9.87
N THR A 74 -28.90 -4.40 -9.22
CA THR A 74 -28.22 -5.43 -8.43
C THR A 74 -28.65 -6.81 -8.90
N CYS A 75 -27.69 -7.69 -9.16
CA CYS A 75 -27.96 -9.06 -9.58
C CYS A 75 -27.51 -10.05 -8.51
N GLU A 76 -28.46 -10.86 -8.01
CA GLU A 76 -28.24 -11.83 -6.94
C GLU A 76 -29.08 -13.09 -7.19
N LEU A 77 -28.52 -14.24 -6.85
CA LEU A 77 -29.17 -15.55 -7.06
C LEU A 77 -30.31 -15.77 -6.09
N LEU A 78 -30.18 -15.31 -4.84
CA LEU A 78 -31.14 -15.62 -3.76
C LEU A 78 -32.05 -14.42 -3.49
N ASN A 79 -33.37 -14.62 -3.67
CA ASN A 79 -34.37 -13.58 -3.42
C ASN A 79 -34.37 -13.07 -1.97
N GLU A 80 -34.06 -13.96 -1.01
CA GLU A 80 -33.91 -13.56 0.40
C GLU A 80 -32.84 -12.48 0.61
N ARG A 81 -31.76 -12.54 -0.16
CA ARG A 81 -30.69 -11.53 -0.14
C ARG A 81 -31.17 -10.21 -0.74
N LEU A 82 -31.94 -10.28 -1.84
CA LEU A 82 -32.53 -9.08 -2.46
C LEU A 82 -33.55 -8.40 -1.54
N ASN A 83 -34.28 -9.16 -0.73
CA ASN A 83 -35.20 -8.59 0.26
C ASN A 83 -34.47 -7.74 1.31
N VAL A 84 -33.29 -8.16 1.76
CA VAL A 84 -32.45 -7.34 2.63
C VAL A 84 -32.01 -6.05 1.91
N GLN A 85 -31.64 -6.16 0.63
CA GLN A 85 -31.26 -5.00 -0.17
C GLN A 85 -32.44 -4.04 -0.39
N ARG A 86 -33.66 -4.55 -0.58
CA ARG A 86 -34.91 -3.75 -0.65
C ARG A 86 -35.20 -3.04 0.66
N ALA A 87 -35.06 -3.72 1.79
CA ALA A 87 -35.24 -3.10 3.12
C ALA A 87 -34.34 -1.88 3.31
N ASN A 88 -33.17 -1.86 2.68
CA ASN A 88 -32.22 -0.76 2.72
C ASN A 88 -32.37 0.24 1.54
N ASN A 89 -33.39 0.10 0.70
CA ASN A 89 -33.62 0.94 -0.48
C ASN A 89 -32.35 1.09 -1.32
N LYS A 90 -31.74 -0.04 -1.69
CA LYS A 90 -30.46 -0.05 -2.40
C LYS A 90 -30.61 0.46 -3.83
N CYS A 91 -31.53 -0.12 -4.61
CA CYS A 91 -31.80 0.35 -5.97
C CYS A 91 -32.82 1.49 -5.96
N LYS A 92 -32.64 2.42 -6.85
CA LYS A 92 -33.58 3.54 -7.04
C LYS A 92 -34.94 3.09 -7.56
N LEU A 93 -34.92 2.15 -8.51
CA LEU A 93 -36.12 1.56 -9.10
C LEU A 93 -36.26 0.10 -8.65
N ASP A 94 -37.49 -0.36 -8.43
CA ASP A 94 -37.75 -1.76 -8.01
C ASP A 94 -37.35 -2.76 -9.09
N THR A 95 -37.43 -2.38 -10.37
CA THR A 95 -36.95 -3.16 -11.52
C THR A 95 -35.45 -3.44 -11.49
N GLY A 96 -34.67 -2.65 -10.76
CA GLY A 96 -33.22 -2.85 -10.56
C GLY A 96 -32.85 -4.04 -9.68
N TYR A 97 -33.82 -4.63 -8.93
CA TYR A 97 -33.56 -5.84 -8.13
C TYR A 97 -33.73 -7.10 -8.97
N ILE A 98 -32.66 -7.63 -9.54
CA ILE A 98 -32.68 -8.76 -10.48
C ILE A 98 -32.32 -10.05 -9.74
N CYS A 99 -33.31 -10.92 -9.58
CA CYS A 99 -33.13 -12.26 -9.04
C CYS A 99 -32.88 -13.26 -10.16
N GLY A 100 -31.75 -13.96 -10.09
CA GLY A 100 -31.45 -15.01 -11.06
C GLY A 100 -29.98 -15.37 -11.17
N ASP A 101 -29.72 -16.47 -11.88
CA ASP A 101 -28.35 -16.88 -12.19
C ASP A 101 -27.82 -16.02 -13.34
N ILE A 102 -26.74 -15.28 -13.06
CA ILE A 102 -26.13 -14.35 -14.01
C ILE A 102 -25.57 -15.02 -15.27
N ARG A 103 -25.40 -16.34 -15.27
CA ARG A 103 -25.00 -17.11 -16.47
C ARG A 103 -26.13 -17.21 -17.50
N LEU A 104 -27.37 -17.07 -17.07
CA LEU A 104 -28.55 -17.18 -17.94
C LEU A 104 -28.75 -15.91 -18.76
N ALA A 105 -29.08 -16.08 -20.04
CA ALA A 105 -29.36 -14.97 -20.95
C ALA A 105 -30.53 -14.10 -20.46
N GLU A 106 -31.59 -14.72 -19.88
CA GLU A 106 -32.72 -13.99 -19.32
C GLU A 106 -32.31 -13.02 -18.20
N THR A 107 -31.44 -13.49 -17.26
CA THR A 107 -30.95 -12.64 -16.15
C THR A 107 -30.13 -11.49 -16.68
N LYS A 108 -29.25 -11.74 -17.66
CA LYS A 108 -28.47 -10.69 -18.32
C LYS A 108 -29.36 -9.73 -19.09
N GLY A 109 -30.36 -10.24 -19.79
CA GLY A 109 -31.34 -9.42 -20.50
C GLY A 109 -32.00 -8.40 -19.59
N LYS A 110 -32.54 -8.84 -18.44
CA LYS A 110 -33.09 -7.93 -17.40
C LYS A 110 -32.09 -6.88 -16.92
N LEU A 111 -30.80 -7.25 -16.77
CA LEU A 111 -29.76 -6.31 -16.37
C LEU A 111 -29.52 -5.24 -17.45
N PHE A 112 -29.39 -5.65 -18.71
CA PHE A 112 -29.16 -4.71 -19.81
C PHE A 112 -30.41 -3.88 -20.13
N ASP A 113 -31.62 -4.42 -19.97
CA ASP A 113 -32.86 -3.66 -20.10
C ASP A 113 -32.94 -2.54 -19.04
N GLU A 114 -32.57 -2.83 -17.81
CA GLU A 114 -32.52 -1.81 -16.75
C GLU A 114 -31.46 -0.74 -17.02
N ILE A 115 -30.27 -1.15 -17.48
CA ILE A 115 -29.22 -0.19 -17.89
C ILE A 115 -29.72 0.70 -19.03
N HIS A 116 -30.32 0.11 -20.05
CA HIS A 116 -30.86 0.86 -21.19
C HIS A 116 -31.95 1.84 -20.78
N LYS A 117 -32.83 1.44 -19.86
CA LYS A 117 -33.83 2.32 -19.27
C LYS A 117 -33.20 3.55 -18.59
N TRP A 118 -32.14 3.34 -17.80
CA TRP A 118 -31.44 4.46 -17.17
C TRP A 118 -30.77 5.39 -18.20
N GLN A 119 -30.23 4.83 -19.28
CA GLN A 119 -29.61 5.62 -20.34
C GLN A 119 -30.65 6.45 -21.14
N THR A 120 -31.80 5.85 -21.43
CA THR A 120 -32.80 6.51 -22.30
C THR A 120 -33.79 7.39 -21.53
N GLU A 121 -34.29 6.92 -20.37
CA GLU A 121 -35.36 7.61 -19.63
C GLU A 121 -34.78 8.54 -18.54
N LEU A 122 -33.64 8.20 -17.96
CA LEU A 122 -33.04 8.95 -16.85
C LEU A 122 -31.78 9.73 -17.26
N CYS A 123 -31.44 9.68 -18.56
CA CYS A 123 -30.32 10.42 -19.17
C CYS A 123 -28.95 10.15 -18.53
N VAL A 124 -28.67 8.91 -18.08
CA VAL A 124 -27.38 8.49 -17.59
C VAL A 124 -26.52 8.03 -18.77
N SER A 125 -25.57 8.86 -19.20
CA SER A 125 -24.71 8.56 -20.36
C SER A 125 -23.74 7.42 -20.09
N ASP A 126 -23.10 7.43 -18.94
CA ASP A 126 -22.05 6.49 -18.51
C ASP A 126 -22.33 5.96 -17.11
N ILE A 127 -22.06 4.69 -16.89
CA ILE A 127 -22.11 4.10 -15.56
C ILE A 127 -20.77 4.35 -14.85
N ASP A 128 -20.83 4.94 -13.67
CA ASP A 128 -19.60 5.28 -12.95
C ASP A 128 -18.89 4.04 -12.42
N VAL A 129 -19.61 3.10 -11.77
CA VAL A 129 -18.96 1.94 -11.14
C VAL A 129 -19.69 0.62 -11.42
N VAL A 130 -18.94 -0.43 -11.75
CA VAL A 130 -19.38 -1.83 -11.61
C VAL A 130 -18.62 -2.44 -10.43
N PHE A 131 -19.36 -2.82 -9.37
CA PHE A 131 -18.83 -3.48 -8.19
C PHE A 131 -19.23 -4.95 -8.19
N ALA A 132 -18.25 -5.86 -8.12
CA ALA A 132 -18.51 -7.30 -8.17
C ALA A 132 -17.78 -8.07 -7.07
N THR A 133 -18.51 -8.93 -6.36
CA THR A 133 -17.99 -9.81 -5.32
C THR A 133 -18.33 -11.29 -5.63
N PRO A 134 -17.73 -11.87 -6.71
CA PRO A 134 -18.08 -13.22 -7.14
C PRO A 134 -17.79 -14.24 -6.05
N PRO A 135 -18.56 -15.36 -5.96
CA PRO A 135 -18.44 -16.35 -4.91
C PRO A 135 -17.04 -16.96 -4.80
N CYS A 136 -16.52 -17.07 -3.57
CA CYS A 136 -15.17 -17.54 -3.25
C CYS A 136 -15.12 -18.97 -2.69
N GLN A 137 -16.19 -19.75 -2.76
CA GLN A 137 -16.31 -21.05 -2.08
C GLN A 137 -15.27 -22.09 -2.52
N GLY A 138 -14.82 -22.05 -3.79
CA GLY A 138 -13.72 -22.86 -4.30
C GLY A 138 -12.30 -22.29 -4.08
N MET A 139 -12.22 -21.03 -3.64
CA MET A 139 -10.96 -20.27 -3.53
C MET A 139 -10.44 -20.18 -2.10
N SER A 140 -11.29 -20.49 -1.10
CA SER A 140 -10.96 -20.34 0.31
C SER A 140 -9.99 -21.43 0.78
N THR A 141 -8.92 -21.05 1.48
CA THR A 141 -7.99 -21.98 2.16
C THR A 141 -8.65 -22.79 3.27
N ALA A 142 -9.84 -22.41 3.72
CA ALA A 142 -10.63 -23.14 4.72
C ALA A 142 -11.41 -24.33 4.12
N ASN A 143 -11.46 -24.47 2.80
CA ASN A 143 -12.15 -25.57 2.14
C ASN A 143 -11.20 -26.75 1.89
N CYS A 144 -11.28 -27.76 2.74
CA CYS A 144 -10.44 -28.98 2.66
C CYS A 144 -10.94 -30.02 1.65
N LYS A 145 -12.10 -29.80 1.00
CA LYS A 145 -12.71 -30.75 0.03
C LYS A 145 -12.83 -30.09 -1.33
N LYS A 146 -11.87 -30.30 -2.21
CA LYS A 146 -11.93 -29.83 -3.60
C LYS A 146 -12.70 -30.84 -4.45
N ASN A 147 -13.74 -30.38 -5.16
CA ASN A 147 -14.55 -31.15 -6.11
C ASN A 147 -14.52 -30.49 -7.50
N ASP A 148 -14.76 -31.27 -8.57
CA ASP A 148 -14.77 -30.80 -9.97
C ASP A 148 -15.72 -29.63 -10.25
N ASN A 149 -16.73 -29.44 -9.42
CA ASN A 149 -17.66 -28.29 -9.49
C ASN A 149 -17.05 -26.95 -9.08
N GLU A 150 -15.82 -26.91 -8.53
CA GLU A 150 -15.19 -25.66 -8.07
C GLU A 150 -14.74 -24.80 -9.25
N GLN A 151 -14.26 -25.41 -10.34
CA GLN A 151 -13.83 -24.65 -11.52
C GLN A 151 -15.00 -23.93 -12.18
N VAL A 152 -16.20 -24.54 -12.22
CA VAL A 152 -17.43 -23.90 -12.70
C VAL A 152 -17.81 -22.70 -11.84
N ARG A 153 -17.65 -22.80 -10.52
CA ARG A 153 -17.92 -21.68 -9.58
C ARG A 153 -16.88 -20.57 -9.70
N ASN A 154 -15.60 -20.92 -9.84
CA ASN A 154 -14.54 -19.96 -10.04
C ASN A 154 -14.72 -19.17 -11.34
N SER A 155 -15.37 -19.76 -12.35
CA SER A 155 -15.66 -19.12 -13.63
C SER A 155 -16.80 -18.09 -13.57
N LEU A 156 -17.52 -17.95 -12.44
CA LEU A 156 -18.52 -16.88 -12.27
C LEU A 156 -17.90 -15.48 -12.36
N VAL A 157 -16.63 -15.32 -12.01
CA VAL A 157 -15.91 -14.05 -12.22
C VAL A 157 -15.88 -13.64 -13.69
N VAL A 158 -15.86 -14.61 -14.60
CA VAL A 158 -15.82 -14.37 -16.05
C VAL A 158 -17.11 -13.72 -16.55
N GLU A 159 -18.25 -14.03 -15.90
CA GLU A 159 -19.50 -13.35 -16.23
C GLU A 159 -19.46 -11.85 -15.84
N ALA A 160 -18.82 -11.51 -14.69
CA ALA A 160 -18.59 -10.10 -14.35
C ALA A 160 -17.61 -9.42 -15.33
N ILE A 161 -16.57 -10.14 -15.79
CA ILE A 161 -15.63 -9.62 -16.80
C ILE A 161 -16.36 -9.29 -18.10
N LYS A 162 -17.27 -10.19 -18.57
CA LYS A 162 -18.10 -9.96 -19.75
C LYS A 162 -18.97 -8.71 -19.58
N ILE A 163 -19.68 -8.62 -18.44
CA ILE A 163 -20.55 -7.46 -18.15
C ILE A 163 -19.74 -6.16 -18.11
N ILE A 164 -18.57 -6.14 -17.47
CA ILE A 164 -17.68 -4.97 -17.47
C ILE A 164 -17.23 -4.61 -18.88
N SER A 165 -16.90 -5.65 -19.68
CA SER A 165 -16.53 -5.46 -21.09
C SER A 165 -17.65 -4.92 -21.97
N ASP A 166 -18.93 -5.24 -21.66
CA ASP A 166 -20.09 -4.79 -22.44
C ASP A 166 -20.62 -3.43 -21.95
N VAL A 167 -20.61 -3.20 -20.62
CA VAL A 167 -21.12 -1.96 -19.98
C VAL A 167 -20.14 -0.81 -20.09
N HIS A 168 -18.85 -1.07 -20.12
CA HIS A 168 -17.77 -0.07 -20.16
C HIS A 168 -17.86 0.98 -19.03
N PRO A 169 -18.00 0.59 -17.74
CA PRO A 169 -18.09 1.57 -16.66
C PRO A 169 -16.81 2.42 -16.56
N LYS A 170 -16.91 3.61 -15.99
CA LYS A 170 -15.73 4.46 -15.72
C LYS A 170 -14.73 3.77 -14.81
N VAL A 171 -15.23 3.05 -13.79
CA VAL A 171 -14.43 2.29 -12.83
C VAL A 171 -15.05 0.91 -12.61
N PHE A 172 -14.24 -0.13 -12.48
CA PHE A 172 -14.72 -1.39 -11.94
C PHE A 172 -13.93 -1.79 -10.69
N ILE A 173 -14.60 -2.48 -9.77
CA ILE A 173 -14.00 -2.95 -8.52
C ILE A 173 -14.40 -4.40 -8.29
N PHE A 174 -13.40 -5.29 -8.11
CA PHE A 174 -13.61 -6.63 -7.56
C PHE A 174 -13.13 -6.70 -6.12
N GLU A 175 -13.88 -7.38 -5.27
CA GLU A 175 -13.43 -7.81 -3.94
C GLU A 175 -13.53 -9.32 -3.83
N ASN A 176 -12.49 -9.94 -3.24
CA ASN A 176 -12.48 -11.38 -3.01
C ASN A 176 -11.42 -11.80 -1.97
N VAL A 177 -11.36 -13.10 -1.66
CA VAL A 177 -10.36 -13.68 -0.77
C VAL A 177 -8.92 -13.53 -1.31
N ARG A 178 -7.95 -13.65 -0.42
CA ARG A 178 -6.51 -13.44 -0.71
C ARG A 178 -5.98 -14.24 -1.91
N SER A 179 -6.52 -15.44 -2.16
CA SER A 179 -6.09 -16.32 -3.27
C SER A 179 -6.70 -15.97 -4.63
N PHE A 180 -7.62 -15.01 -4.69
CA PHE A 180 -8.44 -14.69 -5.87
C PHE A 180 -7.65 -14.63 -7.17
N MET A 181 -6.63 -13.79 -7.24
CA MET A 181 -5.86 -13.55 -8.47
C MET A 181 -5.11 -14.80 -8.98
N LYS A 182 -4.78 -15.74 -8.08
CA LYS A 182 -4.05 -16.97 -8.40
C LYS A 182 -4.96 -18.15 -8.73
N THR A 183 -6.25 -18.03 -8.45
CA THR A 183 -7.23 -19.11 -8.68
C THR A 183 -7.46 -19.31 -10.17
N ILE A 184 -7.61 -20.56 -10.58
CA ILE A 184 -7.89 -20.93 -11.98
C ILE A 184 -9.38 -20.80 -12.29
N CYS A 185 -9.69 -20.18 -13.41
CA CYS A 185 -11.03 -20.10 -14.00
C CYS A 185 -10.98 -20.51 -15.48
N THR A 186 -12.14 -20.81 -16.06
CA THR A 186 -12.28 -20.96 -17.51
C THR A 186 -12.63 -19.59 -18.09
N ASP A 187 -11.73 -19.02 -18.88
CA ASP A 187 -11.85 -17.71 -19.49
C ASP A 187 -12.97 -17.60 -20.55
N ILE A 188 -13.24 -16.39 -21.03
CA ILE A 188 -14.18 -16.15 -22.15
C ILE A 188 -13.80 -16.98 -23.38
N SER A 189 -12.51 -17.17 -23.64
CA SER A 189 -11.99 -18.00 -24.74
C SER A 189 -12.18 -19.51 -24.53
N GLY A 190 -12.66 -19.95 -23.38
CA GLY A 190 -12.76 -21.39 -23.02
C GLY A 190 -11.46 -21.97 -22.45
N GLU A 191 -10.38 -21.22 -22.37
CA GLU A 191 -9.08 -21.66 -21.85
C GLU A 191 -9.05 -21.54 -20.32
N ASN A 192 -8.34 -22.47 -19.69
CA ASN A 192 -8.09 -22.43 -18.26
C ASN A 192 -6.89 -21.53 -17.96
N MET A 193 -7.11 -20.49 -17.17
CA MET A 193 -6.05 -19.57 -16.77
C MET A 193 -6.32 -18.99 -15.39
N SER A 194 -5.35 -18.28 -14.82
CA SER A 194 -5.58 -17.55 -13.56
C SER A 194 -6.60 -16.43 -13.76
N ILE A 195 -7.38 -16.14 -12.71
CA ILE A 195 -8.30 -14.99 -12.73
C ILE A 195 -7.55 -13.70 -13.07
N GLN A 196 -6.33 -13.53 -12.56
CA GLN A 196 -5.48 -12.40 -12.95
C GLN A 196 -5.30 -12.35 -14.48
N SER A 197 -4.87 -13.45 -15.10
CA SER A 197 -4.66 -13.50 -16.55
C SER A 197 -5.95 -13.20 -17.31
N SER A 198 -7.10 -13.73 -16.86
CA SER A 198 -8.40 -13.48 -17.50
C SER A 198 -8.81 -12.00 -17.38
N ILE A 199 -8.69 -11.38 -16.20
CA ILE A 199 -8.99 -9.96 -16.03
C ILE A 199 -8.12 -9.10 -16.94
N TYR A 200 -6.81 -9.33 -16.93
CA TYR A 200 -5.87 -8.51 -17.73
C TYR A 200 -6.05 -8.76 -19.22
N LYS A 201 -6.22 -10.02 -19.67
CA LYS A 201 -6.44 -10.36 -21.08
C LYS A 201 -7.68 -9.66 -21.66
N ASN A 202 -8.77 -9.61 -20.91
CA ASN A 202 -10.05 -9.13 -21.42
C ASN A 202 -10.31 -7.64 -21.17
N LEU A 203 -9.64 -7.01 -20.21
CA LEU A 203 -9.96 -5.64 -19.79
C LEU A 203 -8.79 -4.65 -19.94
N SER A 204 -7.53 -5.11 -20.06
CA SER A 204 -6.38 -4.21 -20.06
C SER A 204 -6.28 -3.29 -21.28
N ASP A 205 -6.94 -3.62 -22.38
CA ASP A 205 -6.98 -2.76 -23.56
C ASP A 205 -7.71 -1.42 -23.28
N ARG A 206 -8.70 -1.46 -22.39
CA ARG A 206 -9.58 -0.33 -22.08
C ARG A 206 -9.40 0.24 -20.68
N TYR A 207 -8.73 -0.50 -19.78
CA TYR A 207 -8.59 -0.12 -18.37
C TYR A 207 -7.13 -0.15 -17.92
N TYR A 208 -6.75 0.82 -17.10
CA TYR A 208 -5.63 0.67 -16.19
C TYR A 208 -6.09 -0.16 -15.00
N ILE A 209 -5.38 -1.24 -14.69
CA ILE A 209 -5.80 -2.21 -13.69
C ILE A 209 -4.74 -2.36 -12.62
N HIS A 210 -5.15 -2.25 -11.36
CA HIS A 210 -4.27 -2.53 -10.22
C HIS A 210 -4.98 -3.39 -9.19
N HIS A 211 -4.23 -4.22 -8.47
CA HIS A 211 -4.78 -5.04 -7.40
C HIS A 211 -3.86 -5.09 -6.18
N LYS A 212 -4.48 -5.15 -5.00
CA LYS A 212 -3.78 -5.26 -3.72
C LYS A 212 -4.50 -6.25 -2.82
N VAL A 213 -3.73 -6.91 -1.95
CA VAL A 213 -4.28 -7.63 -0.81
C VAL A 213 -4.24 -6.70 0.39
N LEU A 214 -5.41 -6.27 0.84
CA LEU A 214 -5.59 -5.42 2.01
C LEU A 214 -6.02 -6.28 3.19
N ASN A 215 -5.44 -6.07 4.38
CA ASN A 215 -6.04 -6.55 5.60
C ASN A 215 -6.86 -5.40 6.20
N PHE A 216 -8.17 -5.54 6.23
CA PHE A 216 -9.10 -4.46 6.55
C PHE A 216 -8.89 -3.87 7.96
N LYS A 217 -8.29 -4.62 8.90
CA LYS A 217 -7.90 -4.08 10.20
C LYS A 217 -6.93 -2.87 10.11
N ASP A 218 -6.14 -2.81 9.03
CA ASP A 218 -5.20 -1.71 8.79
C ASP A 218 -5.86 -0.47 8.14
N TYR A 219 -7.20 -0.52 7.96
CA TYR A 219 -8.01 0.46 7.24
C TYR A 219 -9.33 0.78 7.97
N GLY A 220 -9.27 0.95 9.29
CA GLY A 220 -10.40 1.40 10.11
C GLY A 220 -11.48 0.36 10.39
N VAL A 221 -11.23 -0.94 10.11
CA VAL A 221 -12.17 -2.02 10.42
C VAL A 221 -11.70 -2.80 11.65
N PRO A 222 -12.54 -2.96 12.69
CA PRO A 222 -12.15 -3.63 13.92
C PRO A 222 -11.95 -5.16 13.80
N SER A 223 -11.78 -5.67 12.57
CA SER A 223 -11.58 -7.10 12.32
C SER A 223 -10.51 -7.37 11.28
N SER A 224 -9.68 -8.40 11.54
CA SER A 224 -8.62 -8.85 10.63
C SER A 224 -9.23 -9.67 9.50
N ARG A 225 -9.37 -9.06 8.31
CA ARG A 225 -10.01 -9.66 7.14
C ARG A 225 -9.17 -9.38 5.88
N PRO A 226 -8.16 -10.21 5.58
CA PRO A 226 -7.36 -10.02 4.37
C PRO A 226 -8.17 -10.36 3.11
N ARG A 227 -8.25 -9.38 2.18
CA ARG A 227 -9.00 -9.48 0.92
C ARG A 227 -8.22 -8.88 -0.23
N THR A 228 -8.40 -9.42 -1.41
CA THR A 228 -7.93 -8.85 -2.66
C THR A 228 -8.94 -7.84 -3.17
N ILE A 229 -8.51 -6.61 -3.39
CA ILE A 229 -9.25 -5.59 -4.12
C ILE A 229 -8.57 -5.40 -5.47
N VAL A 230 -9.36 -5.44 -6.54
CA VAL A 230 -8.91 -5.13 -7.90
C VAL A 230 -9.68 -3.89 -8.35
N VAL A 231 -8.97 -2.89 -8.81
CA VAL A 231 -9.55 -1.66 -9.33
C VAL A 231 -9.10 -1.48 -10.77
N GLY A 232 -10.04 -1.19 -11.66
CA GLY A 232 -9.76 -0.76 -13.02
C GLY A 232 -10.37 0.60 -13.28
N THR A 233 -9.60 1.51 -13.87
CA THR A 233 -10.06 2.84 -14.33
C THR A 233 -9.99 2.89 -15.84
N ARG A 234 -11.05 3.40 -16.49
CA ARG A 234 -11.13 3.47 -17.97
C ARG A 234 -10.07 4.44 -18.49
N LYS A 235 -9.40 4.06 -19.57
CA LYS A 235 -8.19 4.76 -20.08
C LYS A 235 -8.47 6.14 -20.66
N ASP A 236 -9.71 6.43 -21.05
CA ASP A 236 -10.12 7.77 -21.47
C ASP A 236 -10.18 8.78 -20.32
N LEU A 237 -10.27 8.31 -19.08
CA LEU A 237 -10.19 9.12 -17.86
C LEU A 237 -8.72 9.35 -17.51
N LYS A 238 -8.18 10.49 -17.94
CA LYS A 238 -6.73 10.74 -17.98
C LYS A 238 -6.12 11.08 -16.62
N ASN A 239 -6.94 11.61 -15.71
CA ASN A 239 -6.49 12.08 -14.41
C ASN A 239 -6.80 11.10 -13.28
N ILE A 240 -7.31 9.90 -13.59
CA ILE A 240 -7.67 8.88 -12.61
C ILE A 240 -6.75 7.67 -12.73
N SER A 241 -6.00 7.39 -11.67
CA SER A 241 -5.25 6.15 -11.54
C SER A 241 -5.99 5.17 -10.61
N PRO A 242 -5.98 3.84 -10.88
CA PRO A 242 -6.49 2.86 -9.94
C PRO A 242 -5.87 3.00 -8.53
N LEU A 243 -4.64 3.48 -8.44
CA LEU A 243 -3.90 3.66 -7.18
C LEU A 243 -4.55 4.71 -6.27
N ASN A 244 -5.16 5.75 -6.84
CA ASN A 244 -5.81 6.83 -6.10
C ASN A 244 -7.12 6.39 -5.42
N ILE A 245 -7.67 5.23 -5.84
CA ILE A 245 -8.94 4.71 -5.33
C ILE A 245 -8.74 3.89 -4.05
N PHE A 246 -7.59 3.26 -3.86
CA PHE A 246 -7.32 2.45 -2.67
C PHE A 246 -7.36 3.28 -1.39
N PRO A 247 -7.86 2.70 -0.26
CA PRO A 247 -7.92 3.40 1.01
C PRO A 247 -6.52 3.67 1.57
N CYS A 248 -6.37 4.77 2.30
CA CYS A 248 -5.20 5.04 3.12
C CYS A 248 -5.23 4.22 4.40
N ARG A 249 -4.07 3.86 4.94
CA ARG A 249 -3.97 3.15 6.21
C ARG A 249 -4.50 4.00 7.36
N GLU A 250 -5.21 3.33 8.26
CA GLU A 250 -5.74 3.89 9.50
C GLU A 250 -5.19 3.12 10.70
N SER A 251 -5.31 3.71 11.89
CA SER A 251 -4.92 3.01 13.12
C SER A 251 -5.81 1.79 13.37
N GLU A 252 -5.24 0.70 13.87
CA GLU A 252 -6.00 -0.48 14.27
C GLU A 252 -7.01 -0.13 15.37
N ILE A 253 -8.23 -0.65 15.22
CA ILE A 253 -9.31 -0.52 16.20
C ILE A 253 -9.43 -1.84 16.95
N THR A 254 -9.28 -1.81 18.26
CA THR A 254 -9.40 -2.99 19.13
C THR A 254 -10.87 -3.36 19.37
N LEU A 255 -11.10 -4.62 19.80
CA LEU A 255 -12.42 -5.07 20.25
C LEU A 255 -12.95 -4.15 21.37
N ARG A 256 -12.11 -3.74 22.31
CA ARG A 256 -12.50 -2.84 23.39
C ARG A 256 -13.04 -1.50 22.87
N GLN A 257 -12.38 -0.92 21.88
CA GLN A 257 -12.84 0.33 21.27
C GLN A 257 -14.13 0.17 20.47
N ALA A 258 -14.31 -0.99 19.82
CA ALA A 258 -15.47 -1.22 18.95
C ALA A 258 -16.76 -1.62 19.70
N ILE A 259 -16.64 -2.50 20.71
CA ILE A 259 -17.79 -3.11 21.39
C ILE A 259 -17.73 -3.03 22.92
N GLY A 260 -16.67 -2.49 23.51
CA GLY A 260 -16.49 -2.47 24.97
C GLY A 260 -17.51 -1.62 25.73
N ASN A 261 -18.28 -0.79 25.05
CA ASN A 261 -19.37 0.04 25.61
C ASN A 261 -20.74 -0.67 25.57
N LEU A 262 -20.85 -1.84 24.94
CA LEU A 262 -22.08 -2.62 24.93
C LEU A 262 -22.28 -3.34 26.26
N ALA A 263 -23.53 -3.62 26.61
CA ALA A 263 -23.85 -4.29 27.85
C ALA A 263 -23.25 -5.71 27.89
N SER A 264 -22.74 -6.13 29.06
CA SER A 264 -22.34 -7.52 29.29
C SER A 264 -23.60 -8.38 29.39
N LEU A 265 -23.62 -9.54 28.74
CA LEU A 265 -24.79 -10.43 28.70
C LEU A 265 -24.44 -11.79 29.29
N GLY A 266 -25.29 -12.25 30.21
CA GLY A 266 -25.26 -13.61 30.74
C GLY A 266 -25.79 -14.65 29.72
N TYR A 267 -25.84 -15.90 30.16
CA TYR A 267 -26.42 -17.00 29.38
C TYR A 267 -27.89 -16.74 29.06
N ALA A 268 -28.30 -16.84 27.80
CA ALA A 268 -29.65 -16.58 27.30
C ALA A 268 -30.20 -15.16 27.58
N GLU A 269 -29.37 -14.23 27.99
CA GLU A 269 -29.77 -12.86 28.30
C GLU A 269 -29.92 -12.02 27.02
N ARG A 270 -30.84 -11.06 27.09
CA ARG A 270 -31.11 -10.07 26.03
C ARG A 270 -30.98 -8.65 26.58
N ASP A 271 -30.42 -7.76 25.76
CA ASP A 271 -30.41 -6.34 26.10
C ASP A 271 -31.84 -5.76 26.11
N LYS A 272 -32.07 -4.83 27.02
CA LYS A 272 -33.39 -4.21 27.21
C LYS A 272 -33.74 -3.12 26.21
N LYS A 273 -32.78 -2.69 25.40
CA LYS A 273 -32.91 -1.57 24.45
C LYS A 273 -32.60 -1.94 23.01
N ASP A 274 -31.72 -2.94 22.80
CA ASP A 274 -31.25 -3.32 21.47
C ASP A 274 -31.68 -4.75 21.14
N PRO A 275 -32.63 -4.93 20.18
CA PRO A 275 -33.12 -6.24 19.79
C PRO A 275 -32.05 -7.17 19.18
N PHE A 276 -30.99 -6.63 18.63
CA PHE A 276 -29.88 -7.39 18.04
C PHE A 276 -28.76 -7.72 19.05
N HIS A 277 -28.85 -7.19 20.27
CA HIS A 277 -27.84 -7.46 21.30
C HIS A 277 -28.39 -8.51 22.30
N PHE A 278 -28.07 -9.78 22.05
CA PHE A 278 -28.53 -10.90 22.85
C PHE A 278 -27.51 -12.04 22.87
N SER A 279 -27.54 -12.85 23.92
CA SER A 279 -26.76 -14.07 24.05
C SER A 279 -27.46 -15.23 23.32
N ARG A 280 -26.77 -15.82 22.32
CA ARG A 280 -27.25 -17.03 21.67
C ARG A 280 -27.19 -18.22 22.64
N ILE A 281 -28.26 -19.03 22.67
CA ILE A 281 -28.31 -20.24 23.47
C ILE A 281 -27.45 -21.34 22.83
N TYR A 282 -26.67 -22.03 23.66
CA TYR A 282 -25.91 -23.24 23.32
C TYR A 282 -26.20 -24.31 24.37
N ASP A 283 -25.81 -25.56 24.08
CA ASP A 283 -26.07 -26.66 25.00
C ASP A 283 -25.34 -26.45 26.34
N ALA A 284 -26.07 -26.51 27.47
CA ALA A 284 -25.57 -26.21 28.80
C ALA A 284 -24.32 -27.02 29.19
N TYR A 285 -24.16 -28.24 28.66
CA TYR A 285 -22.98 -29.06 28.92
C TYR A 285 -21.68 -28.48 28.35
N MET A 286 -21.74 -27.51 27.47
CA MET A 286 -20.58 -26.81 26.91
C MET A 286 -20.09 -25.67 27.81
N GLU A 287 -20.89 -25.20 28.79
CA GLU A 287 -20.52 -24.09 29.68
C GLU A 287 -19.17 -24.33 30.40
N PRO A 288 -18.90 -25.50 30.99
CA PRO A 288 -17.65 -25.76 31.68
C PRO A 288 -16.39 -25.65 30.78
N TRP A 289 -16.57 -25.81 29.44
CA TRP A 289 -15.43 -25.72 28.50
C TRP A 289 -14.91 -24.30 28.33
N ILE A 290 -15.80 -23.31 28.50
CA ILE A 290 -15.50 -21.91 28.21
C ILE A 290 -15.52 -21.00 29.42
N ALA A 291 -16.07 -21.45 30.57
CA ALA A 291 -16.32 -20.63 31.75
C ALA A 291 -15.04 -19.93 32.29
N ASN A 292 -13.93 -20.63 32.31
CA ASN A 292 -12.67 -20.16 32.92
C ASN A 292 -11.56 -19.83 31.90
N LEU A 293 -11.92 -19.67 30.60
CA LEU A 293 -10.91 -19.32 29.59
C LEU A 293 -10.38 -17.92 29.82
N ALA A 294 -9.08 -17.75 29.84
CA ALA A 294 -8.43 -16.46 29.72
C ALA A 294 -8.52 -15.92 28.28
N GLU A 295 -8.31 -14.61 28.11
CA GLU A 295 -8.24 -14.00 26.79
C GLU A 295 -7.20 -14.68 25.88
N GLY A 296 -7.62 -15.10 24.70
CA GLY A 296 -6.78 -15.81 23.74
C GLY A 296 -6.61 -17.30 24.00
N GLN A 297 -7.16 -17.84 25.10
CA GLN A 297 -7.11 -19.25 25.44
C GLN A 297 -8.20 -20.03 24.69
N SER A 298 -7.89 -21.25 24.25
CA SER A 298 -8.82 -22.20 23.67
C SER A 298 -9.30 -23.19 24.72
N ALA A 299 -10.53 -23.71 24.59
CA ALA A 299 -11.02 -24.78 25.46
C ALA A 299 -10.21 -26.09 25.32
N PHE A 300 -9.44 -26.25 24.26
CA PHE A 300 -8.50 -27.38 24.14
C PHE A 300 -7.25 -27.23 25.01
N ASP A 301 -6.99 -26.04 25.55
CA ASP A 301 -5.91 -25.79 26.52
C ASP A 301 -6.31 -26.12 27.95
N ASN A 302 -7.59 -26.48 28.19
CA ASN A 302 -8.11 -26.90 29.50
C ASN A 302 -7.52 -28.26 29.91
N PRO A 303 -7.59 -28.60 31.21
CA PRO A 303 -7.39 -29.97 31.71
C PRO A 303 -8.31 -30.97 31.02
N ASP A 304 -7.91 -32.24 30.93
CA ASP A 304 -8.61 -33.24 30.09
C ASP A 304 -10.09 -33.40 30.44
N GLU A 305 -10.47 -33.23 31.65
CA GLU A 305 -11.87 -33.30 32.12
C GLU A 305 -12.79 -32.21 31.59
N LEU A 306 -12.18 -31.05 31.24
CA LEU A 306 -12.87 -29.85 30.73
C LEU A 306 -12.65 -29.60 29.25
N LYS A 307 -12.00 -30.54 28.54
CA LYS A 307 -11.85 -30.41 27.06
C LYS A 307 -13.16 -30.66 26.35
N PRO A 308 -13.38 -29.99 25.20
CA PRO A 308 -14.55 -30.21 24.37
C PRO A 308 -14.70 -31.66 23.92
N TYR A 309 -15.88 -32.24 24.09
CA TYR A 309 -16.21 -33.63 23.69
C TYR A 309 -17.54 -33.69 22.95
N LYS A 310 -17.78 -34.77 22.25
CA LYS A 310 -19.08 -35.16 21.73
C LYS A 310 -19.52 -36.45 22.39
N ILE A 311 -20.80 -36.63 22.48
CA ILE A 311 -21.41 -37.91 22.93
C ILE A 311 -21.67 -38.74 21.68
N ASP A 312 -21.19 -39.98 21.63
CA ASP A 312 -21.47 -40.92 20.56
C ASP A 312 -22.87 -41.56 20.71
N LYS A 313 -23.23 -42.42 19.75
CA LYS A 313 -24.51 -43.11 19.76
C LYS A 313 -24.72 -44.05 20.96
N ASP A 314 -23.63 -44.47 21.58
CA ASP A 314 -23.58 -45.39 22.75
C ASP A 314 -23.47 -44.62 24.08
N GLY A 315 -23.58 -43.28 24.06
CA GLY A 315 -23.54 -42.44 25.26
C GLY A 315 -22.13 -42.18 25.80
N ARG A 316 -21.04 -42.51 25.04
CA ARG A 316 -19.64 -42.33 25.46
C ARG A 316 -19.13 -40.96 25.09
N LYS A 317 -18.38 -40.35 26.00
CA LYS A 317 -17.67 -39.10 25.73
C LYS A 317 -16.46 -39.36 24.83
N ILE A 318 -16.44 -38.71 23.64
CA ILE A 318 -15.28 -38.71 22.75
C ILE A 318 -14.73 -37.30 22.72
N VAL A 319 -13.51 -37.07 23.26
CA VAL A 319 -12.83 -35.77 23.18
C VAL A 319 -12.64 -35.38 21.71
N LEU A 320 -13.03 -34.15 21.38
CA LEU A 320 -12.89 -33.63 20.03
C LEU A 320 -11.40 -33.46 19.68
N LYS A 321 -11.00 -33.96 18.54
CA LYS A 321 -9.68 -33.68 17.98
C LYS A 321 -9.71 -32.27 17.37
N GLY A 322 -8.93 -31.34 17.90
CA GLY A 322 -8.96 -29.95 17.44
C GLY A 322 -7.77 -29.10 17.88
N ALA A 323 -6.85 -29.71 18.63
CA ALA A 323 -5.67 -29.00 19.12
C ALA A 323 -4.77 -28.42 18.03
N GLU A 324 -4.76 -29.02 16.82
CA GLU A 324 -3.88 -28.60 15.73
C GLU A 324 -4.28 -27.26 15.08
N MET A 325 -5.53 -26.81 15.21
CA MET A 325 -6.01 -25.58 14.59
C MET A 325 -6.02 -24.36 15.52
N GLY A 326 -5.86 -24.54 16.83
CA GLY A 326 -5.64 -23.47 17.83
C GLY A 326 -6.67 -22.34 17.97
N ASN A 327 -7.65 -22.26 17.07
CA ASN A 327 -8.62 -21.16 16.97
C ASN A 327 -10.08 -21.57 17.29
N LYS A 328 -10.34 -22.85 17.54
CA LYS A 328 -11.66 -23.34 17.92
C LYS A 328 -11.90 -23.17 19.41
N PHE A 329 -13.14 -22.85 19.80
CA PHE A 329 -13.53 -22.59 21.19
C PHE A 329 -12.57 -21.60 21.89
N ARG A 330 -12.09 -20.60 21.14
CA ARG A 330 -11.13 -19.62 21.64
C ARG A 330 -11.83 -18.35 22.05
N ARG A 331 -11.44 -17.82 23.21
CA ARG A 331 -11.86 -16.52 23.71
C ARG A 331 -11.07 -15.41 23.03
N LEU A 332 -11.75 -14.42 22.52
CA LEU A 332 -11.17 -13.22 21.92
C LEU A 332 -10.40 -12.38 22.96
N LYS A 333 -9.60 -11.43 22.48
CA LYS A 333 -8.82 -10.50 23.31
C LYS A 333 -9.36 -9.09 23.16
N TRP A 334 -9.54 -8.38 24.28
CA TRP A 334 -10.03 -7.01 24.27
C TRP A 334 -9.12 -6.04 23.50
N ASP A 335 -7.81 -6.14 23.72
CA ASP A 335 -6.86 -5.15 23.24
C ASP A 335 -6.18 -5.55 21.90
N SER A 336 -6.94 -6.24 21.08
CA SER A 336 -6.58 -6.56 19.68
C SER A 336 -7.79 -6.48 18.76
N PRO A 337 -7.60 -6.30 17.44
CA PRO A 337 -8.69 -6.44 16.48
C PRO A 337 -9.31 -7.84 16.52
N CYS A 338 -10.59 -7.95 16.19
CA CYS A 338 -11.28 -9.23 16.04
C CYS A 338 -10.63 -10.09 14.95
N SER A 339 -10.64 -11.40 15.09
CA SER A 339 -10.34 -12.34 14.02
C SER A 339 -11.36 -12.25 12.90
N CYS A 340 -11.05 -12.83 11.74
CA CYS A 340 -11.96 -12.82 10.58
C CYS A 340 -13.32 -13.44 10.92
N ILE A 341 -14.37 -12.63 10.85
CA ILE A 341 -15.74 -13.08 11.05
C ILE A 341 -16.14 -14.01 9.91
N ALA A 342 -16.40 -15.28 10.25
CA ALA A 342 -16.83 -16.32 9.32
C ALA A 342 -18.35 -16.40 9.21
N THR A 343 -18.85 -17.15 8.23
CA THR A 343 -20.30 -17.41 8.06
C THR A 343 -20.90 -18.24 9.19
N ARG A 344 -20.07 -19.04 9.90
CA ARG A 344 -20.46 -19.85 11.07
C ARG A 344 -20.08 -19.17 12.40
N ASN A 345 -20.33 -17.87 12.51
CA ASN A 345 -20.11 -17.09 13.72
C ASN A 345 -21.18 -17.32 14.80
N ASP A 346 -22.08 -18.28 14.56
CA ASP A 346 -23.13 -18.74 15.43
C ASP A 346 -22.70 -19.84 16.43
N GLN A 347 -21.50 -20.38 16.30
CA GLN A 347 -21.04 -21.54 17.03
C GLN A 347 -19.78 -21.26 17.85
N LEU A 348 -19.75 -21.75 19.10
CA LEU A 348 -18.56 -21.71 19.99
C LEU A 348 -17.35 -22.42 19.37
N ALA A 349 -17.61 -23.49 18.59
CA ALA A 349 -16.60 -24.27 17.90
C ALA A 349 -16.02 -23.60 16.64
N SER A 350 -16.53 -22.45 16.27
CA SER A 350 -16.03 -21.74 15.09
C SER A 350 -14.76 -20.95 15.43
N ASN A 351 -14.22 -20.28 14.41
CA ASN A 351 -12.95 -19.59 14.48
C ASN A 351 -13.03 -18.33 15.37
N ASP A 352 -12.40 -18.37 16.57
CA ASP A 352 -12.29 -17.25 17.51
C ASP A 352 -13.63 -16.51 17.70
N THR A 353 -14.67 -17.20 18.20
CA THR A 353 -16.02 -16.63 18.29
C THR A 353 -16.47 -16.27 19.71
N ILE A 354 -15.72 -16.69 20.74
CA ILE A 354 -16.14 -16.46 22.13
C ILE A 354 -15.83 -15.03 22.53
N HIS A 355 -16.84 -14.33 23.09
CA HIS A 355 -16.70 -12.96 23.57
C HIS A 355 -15.55 -12.82 24.60
N PRO A 356 -14.80 -11.71 24.62
CA PRO A 356 -13.61 -11.56 25.47
C PRO A 356 -13.87 -11.74 26.96
N LYS A 357 -15.08 -11.44 27.44
CA LYS A 357 -15.48 -11.52 28.84
C LYS A 357 -16.58 -12.54 29.08
N ASP A 358 -17.66 -12.48 28.30
CA ASP A 358 -18.86 -13.26 28.52
C ASP A 358 -18.75 -14.67 27.94
N ASN A 359 -19.46 -15.66 28.55
CA ASN A 359 -19.43 -17.05 28.09
C ASN A 359 -20.43 -17.28 26.95
N ARG A 360 -20.21 -16.63 25.80
CA ARG A 360 -21.11 -16.68 24.66
C ARG A 360 -20.37 -16.36 23.37
N VAL A 361 -20.98 -16.65 22.23
CA VAL A 361 -20.55 -16.07 20.97
C VAL A 361 -20.93 -14.58 20.90
N LEU A 362 -20.30 -13.86 20.00
CA LEU A 362 -20.63 -12.45 19.73
C LEU A 362 -22.12 -12.32 19.31
N SER A 363 -22.80 -11.30 19.83
CA SER A 363 -24.16 -10.94 19.42
C SER A 363 -24.19 -10.39 17.98
N ILE A 364 -25.38 -10.31 17.36
CA ILE A 364 -25.53 -9.68 16.05
C ILE A 364 -25.07 -8.22 16.11
N ARG A 365 -25.41 -7.46 17.14
CA ARG A 365 -24.98 -6.07 17.30
C ARG A 365 -23.47 -5.93 17.35
N GLU A 366 -22.79 -6.78 18.10
CA GLU A 366 -21.32 -6.80 18.17
C GLU A 366 -20.72 -7.12 16.81
N LEU A 367 -21.24 -8.12 16.09
CA LEU A 367 -20.80 -8.45 14.74
C LEU A 367 -21.01 -7.29 13.76
N MET A 368 -22.13 -6.57 13.86
CA MET A 368 -22.39 -5.37 13.05
C MET A 368 -21.32 -4.29 13.28
N LYS A 369 -21.02 -3.99 14.55
CA LYS A 369 -19.95 -3.01 14.90
C LYS A 369 -18.59 -3.43 14.34
N LEU A 370 -18.23 -4.71 14.46
CA LEU A 370 -16.95 -5.25 13.99
C LEU A 370 -16.82 -5.31 12.46
N MET A 371 -17.94 -5.26 11.76
CA MET A 371 -18.02 -5.17 10.30
C MET A 371 -18.39 -3.76 9.81
N THR A 372 -18.34 -2.78 10.72
CA THR A 372 -18.67 -1.38 10.43
C THR A 372 -20.04 -1.17 9.80
N ILE A 373 -20.99 -2.06 10.08
CA ILE A 373 -22.35 -1.98 9.60
C ILE A 373 -23.09 -0.94 10.46
N PRO A 374 -23.70 0.09 9.88
CA PRO A 374 -24.38 1.13 10.65
C PRO A 374 -25.62 0.57 11.36
N ASP A 375 -25.97 1.21 12.49
CA ASP A 375 -27.13 0.81 13.30
C ASP A 375 -28.46 0.94 12.55
N SER A 376 -28.49 1.80 11.52
CA SER A 376 -29.65 2.02 10.63
C SER A 376 -29.83 0.95 9.55
N PHE A 377 -28.89 0.00 9.42
CA PHE A 377 -28.98 -1.07 8.43
C PHE A 377 -30.09 -2.06 8.80
N LYS A 378 -31.00 -2.32 7.86
CA LYS A 378 -32.16 -3.21 8.04
C LYS A 378 -31.87 -4.61 7.49
N TRP A 379 -32.29 -5.63 8.22
CA TRP A 379 -32.09 -7.03 7.83
C TRP A 379 -33.33 -7.64 7.15
N THR A 380 -34.52 -7.06 7.38
CA THR A 380 -35.78 -7.42 6.73
C THR A 380 -36.63 -6.18 6.50
N LEU A 381 -37.70 -6.34 5.71
CA LEU A 381 -38.71 -5.29 5.51
C LEU A 381 -39.50 -4.98 6.78
N GLU A 382 -39.47 -5.90 7.76
CA GLU A 382 -40.21 -5.78 9.03
C GLU A 382 -39.35 -5.09 10.13
N ASP A 383 -38.11 -4.69 9.86
CA ASP A 383 -37.20 -4.13 10.87
C ASP A 383 -37.71 -2.80 11.44
N ASP A 384 -38.56 -2.06 10.73
CA ASP A 384 -39.17 -0.82 11.24
C ASP A 384 -40.16 -1.08 12.38
N GLU A 385 -40.73 -2.30 12.47
CA GLU A 385 -41.63 -2.74 13.54
C GLU A 385 -40.88 -3.52 14.65
N LEU A 386 -39.59 -3.74 14.47
CA LEU A 386 -38.76 -4.52 15.40
C LEU A 386 -38.58 -3.79 16.72
N THR A 387 -39.06 -4.39 17.78
CA THR A 387 -38.88 -3.94 19.17
C THR A 387 -38.27 -5.06 19.98
N VAL A 388 -37.74 -4.73 21.17
CA VAL A 388 -37.22 -5.76 22.08
C VAL A 388 -38.32 -6.76 22.44
N ALA A 389 -39.57 -6.34 22.55
CA ALA A 389 -40.68 -7.18 22.93
C ALA A 389 -41.02 -8.27 21.88
N ASN A 390 -40.86 -7.96 20.59
CA ASN A 390 -41.14 -8.92 19.48
C ASN A 390 -39.87 -9.57 18.90
N SER A 391 -38.68 -9.18 19.39
CA SER A 391 -37.39 -9.59 18.85
C SER A 391 -37.17 -11.11 18.86
N GLU A 392 -37.67 -11.82 19.86
CA GLU A 392 -37.48 -13.25 19.98
C GLU A 392 -38.15 -14.01 18.81
N ARG A 393 -39.40 -13.71 18.52
CA ARG A 393 -40.15 -14.29 17.41
C ARG A 393 -39.50 -13.97 16.07
N TYR A 394 -39.05 -12.74 15.88
CA TYR A 394 -38.33 -12.29 14.70
C TYR A 394 -37.03 -13.07 14.49
N LEU A 395 -36.19 -13.18 15.53
CA LEU A 395 -34.86 -13.79 15.46
C LEU A 395 -34.91 -15.31 15.28
N ILE A 396 -35.94 -16.02 15.77
CA ILE A 396 -36.13 -17.45 15.52
C ILE A 396 -36.01 -17.78 14.03
N ASN A 397 -36.57 -16.93 13.17
CA ASN A 397 -36.57 -17.15 11.72
C ASN A 397 -35.38 -16.52 10.99
N ASN A 398 -34.82 -15.44 11.52
CA ASN A 398 -33.89 -14.58 10.77
C ASN A 398 -32.42 -14.61 11.28
N GLU A 399 -32.17 -15.03 12.52
CA GLU A 399 -30.84 -14.94 13.14
C GLU A 399 -29.73 -15.60 12.29
N LEU A 400 -29.92 -16.85 11.88
CA LEU A 400 -28.88 -17.57 11.14
C LEU A 400 -28.61 -16.96 9.76
N ASN A 401 -29.67 -16.44 9.13
CA ASN A 401 -29.53 -15.74 7.86
C ASN A 401 -28.77 -14.43 8.03
N ILE A 402 -29.09 -13.62 9.04
CA ILE A 402 -28.39 -12.37 9.36
C ILE A 402 -26.89 -12.65 9.62
N ARG A 403 -26.60 -13.61 10.51
CA ARG A 403 -25.22 -13.99 10.84
C ARG A 403 -24.41 -14.45 9.62
N ARG A 404 -25.05 -15.21 8.71
CA ARG A 404 -24.45 -15.63 7.46
C ARG A 404 -24.17 -14.43 6.55
N CYS A 405 -25.14 -13.51 6.40
CA CYS A 405 -24.96 -12.27 5.64
C CYS A 405 -23.79 -11.43 6.15
N ILE A 406 -23.66 -11.30 7.46
CA ILE A 406 -22.53 -10.56 8.08
C ILE A 406 -21.19 -11.25 7.76
N GLY A 407 -21.13 -12.58 7.86
CA GLY A 407 -19.92 -13.36 7.58
C GLY A 407 -19.48 -13.33 6.11
N GLU A 408 -20.43 -13.22 5.18
CA GLU A 408 -20.17 -13.08 3.73
C GLU A 408 -19.77 -11.64 3.34
N ALA A 409 -20.16 -10.65 4.14
CA ALA A 409 -20.09 -9.24 3.79
C ALA A 409 -18.68 -8.70 3.63
N VAL A 410 -18.56 -7.67 2.82
CA VAL A 410 -17.47 -6.71 2.86
C VAL A 410 -17.83 -5.64 3.91
N PRO A 411 -16.93 -5.25 4.83
CA PRO A 411 -17.20 -4.17 5.78
C PRO A 411 -17.62 -2.88 5.07
N THR A 412 -18.66 -2.24 5.59
CA THR A 412 -19.24 -1.04 4.96
C THR A 412 -18.23 0.09 4.82
N HIS A 413 -17.39 0.32 5.82
CA HIS A 413 -16.37 1.37 5.83
C HIS A 413 -15.36 1.26 4.67
N ILE A 414 -14.99 0.04 4.27
CA ILE A 414 -14.07 -0.17 3.15
C ILE A 414 -14.71 0.32 1.84
N ILE A 415 -15.95 -0.05 1.59
CA ILE A 415 -16.65 0.36 0.36
C ILE A 415 -17.03 1.85 0.41
N GLU A 416 -17.37 2.36 1.59
CA GLU A 416 -17.56 3.80 1.80
C GLU A 416 -16.30 4.58 1.40
N THR A 417 -15.13 4.13 1.85
CA THR A 417 -13.85 4.78 1.51
C THR A 417 -13.52 4.65 0.02
N LEU A 418 -13.68 3.44 -0.56
CA LEU A 418 -13.43 3.23 -1.99
C LEU A 418 -14.38 4.07 -2.85
N SER A 419 -15.68 4.05 -2.58
CA SER A 419 -16.68 4.82 -3.35
C SER A 419 -16.48 6.32 -3.20
N LYS A 420 -16.07 6.79 -2.02
CA LYS A 420 -15.70 8.18 -1.78
C LYS A 420 -14.50 8.60 -2.63
N ASN A 421 -13.46 7.77 -2.68
CA ASN A 421 -12.28 8.05 -3.48
C ASN A 421 -12.61 8.06 -4.98
N VAL A 422 -13.45 7.12 -5.46
CA VAL A 422 -13.94 7.12 -6.84
C VAL A 422 -14.71 8.41 -7.12
N LYS A 423 -15.65 8.80 -6.25
CA LYS A 423 -16.44 10.05 -6.42
C LYS A 423 -15.53 11.26 -6.54
N ILE A 424 -14.57 11.39 -5.64
CA ILE A 424 -13.58 12.47 -5.64
C ILE A 424 -12.83 12.51 -6.98
N MET A 425 -12.35 11.35 -7.44
CA MET A 425 -11.57 11.29 -8.68
C MET A 425 -12.41 11.62 -9.91
N LEU A 426 -13.66 11.17 -9.98
CA LEU A 426 -14.57 11.48 -11.08
C LEU A 426 -14.94 12.97 -11.10
N GLU A 427 -15.20 13.56 -9.95
CA GLU A 427 -15.45 15.01 -9.82
C GLU A 427 -14.23 15.83 -10.26
N PHE A 428 -13.02 15.35 -9.93
CA PHE A 428 -11.78 15.97 -10.39
C PHE A 428 -11.61 15.86 -11.92
N GLU A 429 -11.88 14.69 -12.52
CA GLU A 429 -11.84 14.48 -13.97
C GLU A 429 -12.80 15.42 -14.68
N GLU A 430 -14.05 15.53 -14.21
CA GLU A 430 -15.07 16.43 -14.78
C GLU A 430 -14.67 17.90 -14.64
N PHE A 431 -14.04 18.27 -13.52
CA PHE A 431 -13.49 19.60 -13.33
C PHE A 431 -12.41 19.91 -14.35
N VAL A 432 -11.42 19.01 -14.54
CA VAL A 432 -10.34 19.16 -15.51
C VAL A 432 -10.91 19.23 -16.94
N GLU A 433 -11.88 18.37 -17.28
CA GLU A 433 -12.56 18.36 -18.58
C GLU A 433 -13.30 19.69 -18.89
N SER A 434 -13.85 20.36 -17.85
CA SER A 434 -14.49 21.67 -18.04
C SER A 434 -13.52 22.81 -18.39
N PHE A 435 -12.21 22.61 -18.21
CA PHE A 435 -11.15 23.56 -18.54
C PHE A 435 -10.29 23.11 -19.75
N LYS A 436 -10.84 22.30 -20.62
CA LYS A 436 -10.21 21.56 -21.71
C LYS A 436 -9.23 22.33 -22.59
N ASP A 437 -9.48 23.59 -22.87
CA ASP A 437 -8.71 24.37 -23.84
C ASP A 437 -7.30 24.78 -23.37
N GLU A 438 -7.01 24.68 -22.06
CA GLU A 438 -5.70 25.05 -21.49
C GLU A 438 -4.80 23.85 -21.14
N TYR A 439 -5.36 22.63 -21.04
CA TYR A 439 -4.65 21.46 -20.51
C TYR A 439 -4.63 20.24 -21.43
N LEU A 440 -5.29 20.30 -22.58
CA LEU A 440 -5.45 19.15 -23.49
C LEU A 440 -4.12 18.59 -24.01
N ASN A 441 -3.11 19.42 -24.08
CA ASN A 441 -1.85 19.09 -24.70
C ASN A 441 -0.90 18.30 -23.79
N TYR A 442 -1.22 18.19 -22.51
CA TYR A 442 -0.38 17.49 -21.53
C TYR A 442 -0.35 15.96 -21.73
N TYR A 443 -1.36 15.38 -22.41
CA TYR A 443 -1.60 13.94 -22.48
C TYR A 443 -1.83 13.38 -23.88
N LEU A 444 -1.75 14.17 -24.93
CA LEU A 444 -2.19 13.77 -26.27
C LEU A 444 -1.13 13.15 -27.19
N ALA A 445 0.00 12.66 -26.66
CA ALA A 445 0.77 11.71 -27.45
C ALA A 445 0.09 10.33 -27.38
N ASP A 446 -0.07 9.69 -28.52
CA ASP A 446 -0.73 8.39 -28.67
C ASP A 446 -0.17 7.37 -27.67
N ASP A 447 -0.98 6.97 -26.67
CA ASP A 447 -0.59 6.04 -25.60
C ASP A 447 -0.10 4.71 -26.15
N GLN A 448 -0.61 4.27 -27.32
CA GLN A 448 -0.20 3.04 -27.97
C GLN A 448 1.23 3.13 -28.50
N ILE A 449 1.59 4.24 -29.12
CA ILE A 449 2.93 4.48 -29.69
C ILE A 449 3.93 4.56 -28.53
N ARG A 450 3.60 5.26 -27.44
CA ARG A 450 4.45 5.32 -26.23
C ARG A 450 4.62 3.98 -25.56
N SER A 451 3.55 3.21 -25.41
CA SER A 451 3.61 1.86 -24.83
C SER A 451 4.52 0.95 -25.68
N ASN A 452 4.42 1.00 -27.00
CA ASN A 452 5.28 0.22 -27.89
C ASN A 452 6.74 0.64 -27.76
N PHE A 453 7.03 1.94 -27.67
CA PHE A 453 8.39 2.44 -27.43
C PHE A 453 8.97 1.88 -26.13
N TYR A 454 8.23 1.93 -25.02
CA TYR A 454 8.70 1.42 -23.73
C TYR A 454 8.88 -0.10 -23.71
N ILE A 455 8.04 -0.85 -24.44
CA ILE A 455 8.19 -2.30 -24.59
C ILE A 455 9.45 -2.61 -25.39
N ASP A 456 9.67 -1.92 -26.50
CA ASP A 456 10.82 -2.13 -27.40
C ASP A 456 12.15 -1.79 -26.68
N THR A 457 12.19 -0.67 -25.96
CA THR A 457 13.36 -0.29 -25.15
C THR A 457 13.63 -1.28 -24.03
N PHE A 458 12.60 -1.77 -23.36
CA PHE A 458 12.73 -2.81 -22.32
C PHE A 458 13.28 -4.12 -22.89
N LEU A 459 12.81 -4.55 -24.06
CA LEU A 459 13.30 -5.78 -24.72
C LEU A 459 14.76 -5.62 -25.15
N LYS A 460 15.14 -4.46 -25.67
CA LYS A 460 16.53 -4.15 -26.04
C LYS A 460 17.46 -4.17 -24.81
N GLU A 461 17.05 -3.61 -23.69
CA GLU A 461 17.81 -3.64 -22.44
C GLU A 461 18.01 -5.08 -21.92
N GLN A 462 16.96 -5.92 -22.04
CA GLN A 462 17.08 -7.34 -21.63
C GLN A 462 18.06 -8.13 -22.52
N ALA A 463 18.25 -7.72 -23.77
CA ALA A 463 19.16 -8.36 -24.72
C ALA A 463 20.63 -7.91 -24.53
N THR A 464 20.89 -6.76 -23.91
CA THR A 464 22.25 -6.29 -23.63
C THR A 464 22.85 -7.01 -22.43
N ALA A 465 23.84 -7.87 -22.66
CA ALA A 465 24.51 -8.70 -21.63
C ALA A 465 25.29 -7.85 -20.60
N ASN A 466 25.62 -6.61 -20.90
CA ASN A 466 26.52 -5.74 -20.12
C ASN A 466 25.80 -4.83 -19.10
N ALA A 467 24.48 -4.83 -19.02
CA ALA A 467 23.71 -3.96 -18.10
C ALA A 467 24.05 -4.16 -16.62
N LYS A 468 24.52 -5.35 -16.22
CA LYS A 468 24.95 -5.62 -14.83
C LYS A 468 26.31 -5.02 -14.48
N GLU A 469 27.23 -4.89 -15.42
CA GLU A 469 28.58 -4.34 -15.18
C GLU A 469 28.60 -2.82 -15.22
N SER A 470 27.76 -2.21 -16.06
CA SER A 470 27.63 -0.74 -16.18
C SER A 470 26.77 -0.12 -15.10
N GLY A 471 25.94 -0.89 -14.40
CA GLY A 471 24.98 -0.38 -13.43
C GLY A 471 23.83 0.42 -14.05
N SER A 472 23.61 0.25 -15.34
CA SER A 472 22.54 0.90 -16.11
C SER A 472 21.25 0.09 -15.98
N PHE A 473 20.16 0.76 -15.60
CA PHE A 473 18.85 0.15 -15.42
C PHE A 473 17.78 0.92 -16.16
N TYR A 474 16.94 0.19 -16.89
CA TYR A 474 15.75 0.75 -17.53
C TYR A 474 14.81 1.39 -16.52
N THR A 475 14.39 2.62 -16.78
CA THR A 475 13.41 3.34 -15.96
C THR A 475 11.99 2.96 -16.39
N PRO A 476 11.20 2.26 -15.56
CA PRO A 476 9.84 1.90 -15.92
C PRO A 476 8.96 3.11 -16.18
N GLN A 477 8.01 3.02 -17.12
CA GLN A 477 7.13 4.10 -17.53
C GLN A 477 6.41 4.78 -16.36
N CYS A 478 5.91 4.01 -15.38
CA CYS A 478 5.26 4.56 -14.19
C CYS A 478 6.21 5.41 -13.33
N VAL A 479 7.50 5.05 -13.27
CA VAL A 479 8.53 5.82 -12.55
C VAL A 479 8.85 7.10 -13.32
N VAL A 480 8.97 7.01 -14.66
CA VAL A 480 9.18 8.18 -15.52
C VAL A 480 8.07 9.20 -15.33
N PHE A 481 6.82 8.76 -15.45
CA PHE A 481 5.64 9.61 -15.27
C PHE A 481 5.62 10.29 -13.90
N ASP A 482 5.77 9.51 -12.83
CA ASP A 482 5.74 10.05 -11.47
C ASP A 482 6.92 10.96 -11.14
N ALA A 483 8.07 10.75 -11.78
CA ALA A 483 9.24 11.60 -11.58
C ALA A 483 9.05 13.00 -12.19
N ILE A 484 8.41 13.11 -13.35
CA ILE A 484 8.34 14.38 -14.09
C ILE A 484 6.97 15.07 -14.06
N LYS A 485 5.91 14.43 -13.56
CA LYS A 485 4.55 14.99 -13.57
C LYS A 485 4.40 16.36 -12.89
N ASP A 486 5.26 16.63 -11.91
CA ASP A 486 5.28 17.91 -11.17
C ASP A 486 6.26 18.94 -11.80
N LEU A 487 6.84 18.65 -12.98
CA LEU A 487 7.80 19.54 -13.65
C LEU A 487 7.07 20.68 -14.36
N GLU A 488 7.30 21.89 -13.90
CA GLU A 488 6.83 23.12 -14.52
C GLU A 488 8.00 23.98 -15.00
N ILE A 489 7.99 24.36 -16.29
CA ILE A 489 8.97 25.28 -16.86
C ILE A 489 8.27 26.56 -17.30
N LYS A 490 8.69 27.67 -16.73
CA LYS A 490 8.13 29.02 -17.00
C LYS A 490 8.65 29.65 -18.29
N ALA A 491 9.59 29.03 -19.01
CA ALA A 491 10.03 29.51 -20.31
C ALA A 491 8.82 29.69 -21.24
N GLU A 492 8.67 30.88 -21.84
CA GLU A 492 7.45 31.19 -22.61
C GLU A 492 7.39 30.42 -23.94
N LYS A 493 8.51 30.17 -24.60
CA LYS A 493 8.52 29.64 -25.99
C LYS A 493 9.42 28.42 -26.15
N ASN A 494 10.67 28.50 -25.72
CA ASN A 494 11.70 27.51 -25.96
C ASN A 494 12.08 26.82 -24.67
N VAL A 495 12.28 25.50 -24.71
CA VAL A 495 12.69 24.70 -23.55
C VAL A 495 13.94 23.91 -23.90
N HIS A 496 14.97 24.02 -23.09
CA HIS A 496 16.22 23.28 -23.25
C HIS A 496 16.43 22.34 -22.06
N ILE A 497 16.48 21.03 -22.30
CA ILE A 497 16.53 19.97 -21.32
C ILE A 497 17.80 19.16 -21.47
N LEU A 498 18.44 18.81 -20.36
CA LEU A 498 19.57 17.88 -20.36
C LEU A 498 19.14 16.51 -19.77
N GLU A 499 19.46 15.45 -20.48
CA GLU A 499 19.41 14.07 -19.99
C GLU A 499 20.82 13.47 -20.00
N PRO A 500 21.57 13.55 -18.87
CA PRO A 500 23.01 13.28 -18.83
C PRO A 500 23.36 11.78 -18.80
N SER A 501 22.39 10.89 -18.78
CA SER A 501 22.54 9.43 -18.87
C SER A 501 21.32 8.86 -19.55
N VAL A 502 21.17 9.19 -20.85
CA VAL A 502 19.92 8.95 -21.57
C VAL A 502 19.56 7.46 -21.73
N GLY A 503 20.58 6.58 -21.78
CA GLY A 503 20.35 5.17 -22.03
C GLY A 503 19.50 4.93 -23.28
N LEU A 504 18.42 4.19 -23.17
CA LEU A 504 17.47 3.96 -24.27
C LEU A 504 16.34 5.03 -24.34
N GLY A 505 16.48 6.17 -23.63
CA GLY A 505 15.63 7.34 -23.77
C GLY A 505 14.27 7.24 -23.07
N ALA A 506 14.22 6.63 -21.89
CA ALA A 506 12.97 6.41 -21.17
C ALA A 506 12.17 7.69 -20.89
N PHE A 507 12.83 8.83 -20.67
CA PHE A 507 12.18 10.12 -20.39
C PHE A 507 11.76 10.88 -21.63
N ILE A 508 12.40 10.67 -22.78
CA ILE A 508 12.21 11.48 -24.00
C ILE A 508 10.75 11.58 -24.45
N PRO A 509 10.00 10.48 -24.63
CA PRO A 509 8.61 10.59 -25.11
C PRO A 509 7.69 11.35 -24.15
N GLN A 510 7.94 11.21 -22.84
CA GLN A 510 7.13 11.93 -21.84
C GLN A 510 7.50 13.41 -21.78
N LEU A 511 8.78 13.77 -21.92
CA LEU A 511 9.23 15.17 -21.99
C LEU A 511 8.69 15.85 -23.25
N ALA A 512 8.73 15.16 -24.39
CA ALA A 512 8.15 15.66 -25.65
C ALA A 512 6.65 15.93 -25.50
N ALA A 513 5.92 15.02 -24.85
CA ALA A 513 4.49 15.20 -24.59
C ALA A 513 4.24 16.35 -23.60
N LEU A 514 5.03 16.44 -22.52
CA LEU A 514 4.90 17.46 -21.48
C LEU A 514 5.06 18.88 -22.02
N PHE A 515 5.90 19.06 -23.01
CA PHE A 515 6.21 20.35 -23.61
C PHE A 515 5.73 20.49 -25.07
N SER A 516 4.74 19.70 -25.47
CA SER A 516 4.19 19.73 -26.85
C SER A 516 3.66 21.10 -27.28
N GLU A 517 3.24 21.95 -26.32
CA GLU A 517 2.75 23.32 -26.58
C GLU A 517 3.86 24.38 -26.78
N LYS A 518 5.11 24.02 -26.54
CA LYS A 518 6.23 24.96 -26.71
C LYS A 518 6.60 25.13 -28.19
N GLU A 519 7.12 26.30 -28.57
CA GLU A 519 7.57 26.54 -29.92
C GLU A 519 8.76 25.64 -30.30
N SER A 520 9.65 25.40 -29.35
CA SER A 520 10.82 24.52 -29.49
C SER A 520 11.16 23.80 -28.20
N VAL A 521 11.45 22.52 -28.30
CA VAL A 521 11.95 21.67 -27.20
C VAL A 521 13.25 21.02 -27.65
N VAL A 522 14.37 21.42 -27.06
CA VAL A 522 15.67 20.85 -27.36
C VAL A 522 16.08 19.92 -26.20
N ILE A 523 16.43 18.69 -26.51
CA ILE A 523 16.89 17.69 -25.53
C ILE A 523 18.34 17.32 -25.85
N ASP A 524 19.25 17.67 -24.95
CA ASP A 524 20.64 17.22 -25.02
C ASP A 524 20.75 15.86 -24.32
N ALA A 525 20.94 14.80 -25.10
CA ALA A 525 20.98 13.41 -24.67
C ALA A 525 22.43 12.91 -24.66
N VAL A 526 23.00 12.71 -23.47
CA VAL A 526 24.39 12.25 -23.29
C VAL A 526 24.39 10.78 -22.87
N GLU A 527 25.21 9.96 -23.54
CA GLU A 527 25.41 8.54 -23.23
C GLU A 527 26.86 8.17 -23.54
N ILE A 528 27.45 7.36 -22.67
CA ILE A 528 28.83 6.91 -22.82
C ILE A 528 28.99 5.80 -23.86
N ASP A 529 27.97 4.97 -24.02
CA ASP A 529 27.98 3.82 -24.94
C ASP A 529 27.39 4.16 -26.32
N LYS A 530 28.23 4.04 -27.33
CA LYS A 530 27.88 4.35 -28.71
C LYS A 530 26.75 3.47 -29.26
N ASP A 531 26.76 2.17 -28.93
CA ASP A 531 25.75 1.23 -29.43
C ASP A 531 24.38 1.52 -28.82
N THR A 532 24.34 1.98 -27.57
CA THR A 532 23.14 2.46 -26.89
C THR A 532 22.57 3.68 -27.59
N ILE A 533 23.40 4.67 -27.98
CA ILE A 533 22.96 5.85 -28.76
C ILE A 533 22.37 5.43 -30.10
N LEU A 534 23.00 4.54 -30.84
CA LEU A 534 22.51 4.06 -32.12
C LEU A 534 21.13 3.37 -31.95
N SER A 535 21.00 2.54 -30.94
CA SER A 535 19.72 1.89 -30.58
C SER A 535 18.63 2.89 -30.19
N LEU A 536 18.99 3.93 -29.44
CA LEU A 536 18.09 5.03 -29.11
C LEU A 536 17.61 5.77 -30.34
N GLN A 537 18.52 6.18 -31.23
CA GLN A 537 18.19 6.89 -32.48
C GLN A 537 17.24 6.06 -33.33
N GLU A 538 17.46 4.75 -33.47
CA GLU A 538 16.57 3.83 -34.18
C GLU A 538 15.17 3.78 -33.53
N SER A 539 15.08 3.72 -32.22
CA SER A 539 13.81 3.67 -31.50
C SER A 539 13.03 4.98 -31.63
N ILE A 540 13.72 6.12 -31.51
CA ILE A 540 13.11 7.46 -31.66
C ILE A 540 12.57 7.70 -33.06
N ARG A 541 13.24 7.22 -34.14
CA ARG A 541 12.73 7.34 -35.53
C ARG A 541 11.40 6.64 -35.75
N LYS A 542 11.03 5.67 -34.87
CA LYS A 542 9.78 4.90 -34.99
C LYS A 542 8.60 5.60 -34.31
N ILE A 543 8.83 6.68 -33.58
CA ILE A 543 7.79 7.41 -32.83
C ILE A 543 7.70 8.85 -33.32
N ASN A 544 6.51 9.43 -33.19
CA ASN A 544 6.29 10.84 -33.48
C ASN A 544 6.40 11.64 -32.17
N LEU A 545 7.46 12.40 -32.01
CA LEU A 545 7.66 13.28 -30.84
C LEU A 545 7.03 14.68 -31.01
N GLY A 546 6.56 15.01 -32.22
CA GLY A 546 6.16 16.37 -32.57
C GLY A 546 7.24 17.11 -33.41
N CYS A 547 6.81 18.04 -34.24
CA CYS A 547 7.73 18.81 -35.12
C CYS A 547 8.55 19.87 -34.36
N ASN A 548 8.22 20.15 -33.12
CA ASN A 548 8.88 21.12 -32.24
C ASN A 548 9.98 20.49 -31.36
N VAL A 549 10.22 19.17 -31.45
CA VAL A 549 11.19 18.45 -30.62
C VAL A 549 12.44 18.15 -31.41
N GLU A 550 13.59 18.62 -30.91
CA GLU A 550 14.93 18.33 -31.42
C GLU A 550 15.74 17.58 -30.35
N ILE A 551 16.48 16.55 -30.74
CA ILE A 551 17.34 15.79 -29.85
C ILE A 551 18.78 15.84 -30.36
N ASN A 552 19.68 16.39 -29.53
CA ASN A 552 21.10 16.39 -29.74
C ASN A 552 21.73 15.17 -29.05
N TYR A 553 22.40 14.32 -29.77
CA TYR A 553 23.01 13.10 -29.25
C TYR A 553 24.50 13.28 -29.03
N PHE A 554 24.97 13.09 -27.81
CA PHE A 554 26.38 13.18 -27.44
C PHE A 554 26.90 11.84 -26.92
N CYS A 555 27.84 11.23 -27.63
CA CYS A 555 28.55 10.04 -27.19
C CYS A 555 29.76 10.46 -26.34
N SER A 556 29.56 10.56 -25.02
CA SER A 556 30.60 11.09 -24.10
C SER A 556 30.38 10.57 -22.68
N ASP A 557 31.48 10.47 -21.93
CA ASP A 557 31.41 10.36 -20.46
C ASP A 557 30.85 11.68 -19.91
N PHE A 558 29.64 11.63 -19.32
CA PHE A 558 29.01 12.84 -18.83
C PHE A 558 29.87 13.57 -17.76
N LEU A 559 30.61 12.85 -16.94
CA LEU A 559 31.49 13.50 -15.94
C LEU A 559 32.62 14.30 -16.57
N GLU A 560 32.97 14.11 -17.84
CA GLU A 560 33.92 14.88 -18.63
C GLU A 560 33.25 15.80 -19.67
N PHE A 561 31.95 15.65 -19.89
CA PHE A 561 31.17 16.43 -20.84
C PHE A 561 31.14 17.92 -20.43
N GLU A 562 31.44 18.84 -21.32
CA GLU A 562 31.35 20.29 -21.09
C GLU A 562 29.90 20.75 -21.32
N MET A 563 29.27 21.25 -20.26
CA MET A 563 27.95 21.89 -20.33
C MET A 563 28.11 23.36 -20.64
N SER A 564 27.56 23.83 -21.76
CA SER A 564 27.81 25.20 -22.26
C SER A 564 26.88 26.24 -21.63
N GLU A 565 25.70 25.89 -21.17
CA GLU A 565 24.64 26.81 -20.69
C GLU A 565 23.81 26.22 -19.53
N LYS A 566 23.01 27.09 -18.90
CA LYS A 566 21.97 26.61 -17.96
C LYS A 566 20.81 26.01 -18.70
N TYR A 567 20.41 24.82 -18.29
CA TYR A 567 19.21 24.14 -18.79
C TYR A 567 17.95 24.60 -18.03
N ASP A 568 16.81 24.61 -18.71
CA ASP A 568 15.49 24.83 -18.06
C ASP A 568 15.11 23.72 -17.13
N ALA A 569 15.46 22.47 -17.49
CA ALA A 569 15.37 21.31 -16.64
C ALA A 569 16.49 20.30 -16.92
N ILE A 570 16.84 19.53 -15.89
CA ILE A 570 17.70 18.35 -15.99
C ILE A 570 16.91 17.15 -15.47
N VAL A 571 16.87 16.08 -16.26
CA VAL A 571 16.18 14.84 -15.88
C VAL A 571 17.16 13.67 -16.04
N THR A 572 17.33 12.84 -15.02
CA THR A 572 18.34 11.79 -15.08
C THR A 572 17.99 10.56 -14.24
N ASN A 573 18.40 9.40 -14.73
CA ASN A 573 18.56 8.15 -13.96
C ASN A 573 20.03 7.73 -14.08
N PRO A 574 20.94 8.27 -13.27
CA PRO A 574 22.38 8.04 -13.39
C PRO A 574 22.76 6.61 -12.96
N PRO A 575 23.91 6.08 -13.40
CA PRO A 575 24.37 4.75 -12.99
C PRO A 575 24.66 4.66 -11.48
N TYR A 576 24.33 3.50 -10.86
CA TYR A 576 24.38 3.31 -9.39
C TYR A 576 25.66 2.65 -8.89
N THR A 577 26.64 2.42 -9.74
CA THR A 577 27.92 1.78 -9.39
C THR A 577 28.95 2.79 -8.86
N ASN A 578 29.98 2.28 -8.19
CA ASN A 578 31.12 3.10 -7.83
C ASN A 578 32.01 3.34 -9.05
N SER A 579 32.49 4.56 -9.20
CA SER A 579 33.45 4.88 -10.25
C SER A 579 34.78 4.19 -10.03
N LYS A 580 35.33 3.61 -11.10
CA LYS A 580 36.73 3.14 -11.15
C LYS A 580 37.70 4.27 -11.46
N LYS A 581 37.25 5.35 -12.08
CA LYS A 581 38.02 6.54 -12.46
C LYS A 581 37.83 7.62 -11.40
N LYS A 582 38.83 8.47 -11.25
CA LYS A 582 38.75 9.66 -10.36
C LYS A 582 38.39 10.88 -11.21
N TYR A 583 37.48 11.69 -10.67
CA TYR A 583 37.05 12.95 -11.27
C TYR A 583 37.29 14.10 -10.25
N PRO A 584 38.54 14.57 -10.14
CA PRO A 584 38.91 15.57 -9.11
C PRO A 584 38.17 16.89 -9.30
N ASP A 585 37.97 17.32 -10.56
CA ASP A 585 37.29 18.59 -10.88
C ASP A 585 35.82 18.56 -10.50
N VAL A 586 35.17 17.38 -10.56
CA VAL A 586 33.81 17.18 -10.14
C VAL A 586 33.70 17.00 -8.63
N SER A 587 34.54 16.15 -8.06
CA SER A 587 34.47 15.83 -6.62
C SER A 587 34.96 16.96 -5.71
N LYS A 588 35.80 17.83 -6.22
CA LYS A 588 36.41 18.98 -5.47
C LYS A 588 36.91 18.58 -4.08
N GLY A 589 37.50 17.40 -3.97
CA GLY A 589 38.03 16.86 -2.72
C GLY A 589 37.02 16.14 -1.81
N LEU A 590 35.75 16.09 -2.16
CA LEU A 590 34.75 15.34 -1.43
C LEU A 590 34.93 13.81 -1.64
N LYS A 591 34.66 13.04 -0.59
CA LYS A 591 34.86 11.57 -0.60
C LYS A 591 33.65 10.84 -1.21
N VAL A 592 33.16 11.30 -2.36
CA VAL A 592 32.08 10.68 -3.10
C VAL A 592 32.66 9.79 -4.18
N LYS A 593 32.34 8.49 -4.15
CA LYS A 593 32.84 7.48 -5.11
C LYS A 593 31.75 6.94 -6.04
N ASN A 594 30.50 7.00 -5.60
CA ASN A 594 29.39 6.49 -6.37
C ASN A 594 29.06 7.44 -7.53
N LEU A 595 28.81 6.87 -8.73
CA LEU A 595 28.58 7.66 -9.95
C LEU A 595 27.39 8.60 -9.81
N PHE A 596 26.25 8.15 -9.26
CA PHE A 596 25.10 9.06 -9.14
C PHE A 596 25.40 10.26 -8.22
N GLY A 597 26.20 10.07 -7.18
CA GLY A 597 26.64 11.17 -6.33
C GLY A 597 27.55 12.18 -7.08
N LEU A 598 28.45 11.68 -7.95
CA LEU A 598 29.27 12.51 -8.81
C LEU A 598 28.45 13.25 -9.87
N PHE A 599 27.44 12.59 -10.46
CA PHE A 599 26.47 13.25 -11.36
C PHE A 599 25.78 14.41 -10.66
N LEU A 600 25.25 14.19 -9.46
CA LEU A 600 24.60 15.26 -8.69
C LEU A 600 25.55 16.41 -8.37
N LEU A 601 26.82 16.14 -8.02
CA LEU A 601 27.83 17.20 -7.82
C LEU A 601 28.04 18.03 -9.08
N LYS A 602 28.14 17.38 -10.25
CA LYS A 602 28.31 18.06 -11.52
C LYS A 602 27.09 18.85 -11.97
N LEU A 603 25.88 18.32 -11.71
CA LEU A 603 24.61 18.94 -12.12
C LEU A 603 24.21 20.14 -11.25
N TYR A 604 24.81 20.24 -10.05
CA TYR A 604 24.48 21.34 -9.15
C TYR A 604 24.69 22.69 -9.81
N ASP A 605 23.70 23.58 -9.71
CA ASP A 605 23.66 24.94 -10.24
C ASP A 605 23.53 25.10 -11.77
N HIS A 606 23.47 23.99 -12.55
CA HIS A 606 23.27 24.04 -13.99
C HIS A 606 21.79 24.10 -14.43
N SER A 607 20.86 23.94 -13.50
CA SER A 607 19.43 24.17 -13.73
C SER A 607 18.71 24.60 -12.47
N ASP A 608 17.61 25.33 -12.65
CA ASP A 608 16.69 25.62 -11.55
C ASP A 608 15.79 24.40 -11.21
N ASN A 609 15.62 23.43 -12.15
CA ASN A 609 14.83 22.23 -11.97
C ASN A 609 15.69 21.01 -12.26
N ILE A 610 15.92 20.17 -11.25
CA ILE A 610 16.68 18.92 -11.38
C ILE A 610 15.83 17.77 -10.86
N ILE A 611 15.57 16.81 -11.75
CA ILE A 611 14.84 15.58 -11.43
C ILE A 611 15.80 14.42 -11.55
N CYS A 612 15.90 13.62 -10.50
CA CYS A 612 16.77 12.46 -10.51
C CYS A 612 16.10 11.23 -9.93
N VAL A 613 16.31 10.08 -10.57
CA VAL A 613 15.90 8.76 -10.09
C VAL A 613 17.14 8.07 -9.54
N ILE A 614 17.23 7.89 -8.23
CA ILE A 614 18.44 7.46 -7.54
C ILE A 614 18.16 6.48 -6.41
N PRO A 615 19.16 5.73 -5.93
CA PRO A 615 19.03 4.85 -4.77
C PRO A 615 18.63 5.60 -3.51
N LYS A 616 17.72 5.00 -2.73
CA LYS A 616 17.19 5.54 -1.47
C LYS A 616 18.27 5.78 -0.41
N ASN A 617 19.41 5.09 -0.48
CA ASN A 617 20.54 5.33 0.41
C ASN A 617 21.10 6.77 0.32
N PHE A 618 20.79 7.50 -0.75
CA PHE A 618 21.12 8.92 -0.87
C PHE A 618 20.67 9.73 0.34
N VAL A 619 19.47 9.47 0.87
CA VAL A 619 18.91 10.29 1.97
C VAL A 619 19.51 9.97 3.33
N MET A 620 20.30 8.90 3.48
CA MET A 620 20.77 8.44 4.79
C MET A 620 22.25 8.08 4.87
N ALA A 621 22.93 7.72 3.77
CA ALA A 621 24.33 7.27 3.84
C ALA A 621 25.31 8.44 3.97
N ASP A 622 26.37 8.23 4.74
CA ASP A 622 27.40 9.23 5.07
C ASP A 622 28.12 9.76 3.82
N GLU A 623 28.36 8.89 2.83
CA GLU A 623 29.00 9.25 1.56
C GLU A 623 28.31 10.41 0.86
N PHE A 624 26.96 10.50 0.97
CA PHE A 624 26.16 11.50 0.29
C PHE A 624 25.82 12.72 1.14
N GLU A 625 26.24 12.77 2.41
CA GLU A 625 25.96 13.91 3.28
C GLU A 625 26.45 15.25 2.67
N PRO A 626 27.67 15.35 2.08
CA PRO A 626 28.09 16.58 1.43
C PRO A 626 27.22 17.00 0.25
N VAL A 627 26.73 15.99 -0.52
CA VAL A 627 25.83 16.24 -1.66
C VAL A 627 24.46 16.70 -1.17
N ARG A 628 23.91 16.05 -0.12
CA ARG A 628 22.66 16.48 0.51
C ARG A 628 22.74 17.93 0.99
N LYS A 629 23.81 18.29 1.71
CA LYS A 629 24.01 19.65 2.22
C LYS A 629 24.04 20.69 1.11
N LEU A 630 24.64 20.37 -0.03
CA LEU A 630 24.63 21.22 -1.20
C LEU A 630 23.21 21.45 -1.74
N TYR A 631 22.42 20.38 -1.85
CA TYR A 631 21.04 20.41 -2.39
C TYR A 631 19.99 20.93 -1.40
N GLU A 632 20.31 21.14 -0.12
CA GLU A 632 19.45 21.83 0.85
C GLU A 632 19.24 23.33 0.50
N SER A 633 19.99 23.86 -0.46
CA SER A 633 19.78 25.18 -1.05
C SER A 633 18.59 25.24 -2.03
N TYR A 634 18.18 24.08 -2.58
CA TYR A 634 16.98 23.95 -3.39
C TYR A 634 15.75 23.71 -2.51
N SER A 635 14.56 24.04 -3.03
CA SER A 635 13.32 23.49 -2.54
C SER A 635 13.08 22.12 -3.16
N LEU A 636 12.43 21.22 -2.43
CA LEU A 636 11.95 19.96 -2.94
C LEU A 636 10.48 20.09 -3.35
N VAL A 637 10.15 19.80 -4.60
CA VAL A 637 8.78 19.75 -5.08
C VAL A 637 8.13 18.44 -4.64
N SER A 638 8.76 17.32 -4.99
CA SER A 638 8.29 15.99 -4.64
C SER A 638 9.42 14.99 -4.43
N ILE A 639 9.12 13.97 -3.64
CA ILE A 639 9.91 12.75 -3.46
C ILE A 639 8.97 11.57 -3.64
N CYS A 640 9.29 10.64 -4.56
CA CYS A 640 8.55 9.41 -4.72
C CYS A 640 9.42 8.22 -4.28
N ASP A 641 8.98 7.48 -3.26
CA ASP A 641 9.63 6.27 -2.78
C ASP A 641 9.01 5.04 -3.46
N PHE A 642 9.72 4.50 -4.43
CA PHE A 642 9.29 3.34 -5.20
C PHE A 642 9.70 2.00 -4.56
N GLY A 643 10.57 2.03 -3.54
CA GLY A 643 11.16 0.82 -2.97
C GLY A 643 11.85 -0.03 -4.04
N VAL A 644 11.69 -1.34 -3.94
CA VAL A 644 12.20 -2.32 -4.94
C VAL A 644 11.13 -2.80 -5.92
N LYS A 645 9.91 -2.29 -5.79
CA LYS A 645 8.73 -2.89 -6.43
C LYS A 645 8.70 -2.72 -7.94
N PHE A 646 9.21 -1.61 -8.44
CA PHE A 646 9.05 -1.20 -9.83
C PHE A 646 10.24 -1.59 -10.73
N PHE A 647 11.40 -1.80 -10.16
CA PHE A 647 12.61 -2.21 -10.90
C PHE A 647 12.81 -3.72 -10.83
N LYS A 648 12.52 -4.42 -11.91
CA LYS A 648 12.74 -5.88 -12.00
C LYS A 648 14.24 -6.20 -11.94
N LYS A 649 14.61 -7.21 -11.15
CA LYS A 649 16.00 -7.68 -10.95
C LYS A 649 16.94 -6.71 -10.22
N VAL A 650 16.47 -5.57 -9.74
CA VAL A 650 17.26 -4.62 -8.96
C VAL A 650 16.88 -4.76 -7.48
N PHE A 651 17.84 -5.18 -6.65
CA PHE A 651 17.66 -5.30 -5.20
C PHE A 651 18.09 -4.02 -4.48
N VAL A 652 17.74 -2.86 -5.03
CA VAL A 652 18.03 -1.54 -4.47
C VAL A 652 16.73 -0.75 -4.39
N GLU A 653 16.49 -0.11 -3.25
CA GLU A 653 15.35 0.81 -3.09
C GLU A 653 15.62 2.10 -3.84
N ILE A 654 14.65 2.59 -4.60
CA ILE A 654 14.77 3.72 -5.52
C ILE A 654 13.85 4.85 -5.10
N LEU A 655 14.34 6.08 -5.22
CA LEU A 655 13.59 7.32 -5.10
C LEU A 655 13.61 8.09 -6.42
N SER A 656 12.58 8.89 -6.69
CA SER A 656 12.75 10.09 -7.50
C SER A 656 12.75 11.34 -6.60
N LEU A 657 13.60 12.31 -6.93
CA LEU A 657 13.71 13.59 -6.24
C LEU A 657 13.56 14.71 -7.26
N HIS A 658 12.63 15.61 -7.02
CA HIS A 658 12.46 16.82 -7.82
C HIS A 658 12.91 18.04 -7.02
N PHE A 659 14.05 18.61 -7.40
CA PHE A 659 14.61 19.84 -6.85
C PHE A 659 14.22 21.04 -7.70
N SER A 660 13.82 22.14 -7.07
CA SER A 660 13.56 23.41 -7.78
C SER A 660 13.97 24.61 -6.96
N LYS A 661 14.75 25.55 -7.56
CA LYS A 661 15.12 26.80 -6.90
C LYS A 661 13.97 27.79 -6.78
N LYS A 662 13.00 27.71 -7.67
CA LYS A 662 11.88 28.65 -7.75
C LYS A 662 10.63 28.20 -7.06
N TYR A 663 10.57 26.95 -6.62
CA TYR A 663 9.40 26.37 -5.94
C TYR A 663 9.30 26.90 -4.50
N LYS A 664 8.08 27.31 -4.11
CA LYS A 664 7.77 27.85 -2.77
C LYS A 664 6.66 27.08 -2.06
N GLY A 665 6.16 26.02 -2.65
CA GLY A 665 5.10 25.19 -2.08
C GLY A 665 5.62 24.20 -1.03
N SER A 666 4.73 23.37 -0.50
CA SER A 666 5.07 22.28 0.41
C SER A 666 5.72 21.12 -0.33
N LEU A 667 6.63 20.41 0.33
CA LEU A 667 7.19 19.15 -0.17
C LEU A 667 6.11 18.05 -0.10
N ILE A 668 5.97 17.29 -1.17
CA ILE A 668 5.12 16.09 -1.23
C ILE A 668 6.01 14.85 -1.24
N VAL A 669 5.86 13.97 -0.25
CA VAL A 669 6.52 12.66 -0.20
C VAL A 669 5.49 11.58 -0.47
N ARG A 670 5.68 10.79 -1.53
CA ARG A 670 4.80 9.70 -1.94
C ARG A 670 5.47 8.37 -1.64
N ASP A 671 4.93 7.60 -0.70
CA ASP A 671 5.39 6.25 -0.34
C ASP A 671 4.57 5.21 -1.12
N TYR A 672 5.07 4.76 -2.26
CA TYR A 672 4.42 3.74 -3.10
C TYR A 672 4.49 2.32 -2.54
N ILE A 673 5.24 2.12 -1.45
CA ILE A 673 5.34 0.82 -0.79
C ILE A 673 4.18 0.62 0.17
N ASN A 674 3.86 1.68 0.93
CA ASN A 674 2.83 1.68 1.96
C ASN A 674 1.56 2.42 1.53
N ASP A 675 1.54 3.01 0.33
CA ASP A 675 0.45 3.82 -0.22
C ASP A 675 0.09 5.02 0.67
N GLU A 676 1.14 5.74 1.12
CA GLU A 676 1.00 6.89 2.00
C GLU A 676 1.52 8.16 1.29
N ILE A 677 0.91 9.30 1.58
CA ILE A 677 1.36 10.61 1.14
C ILE A 677 1.59 11.49 2.36
N PHE A 678 2.77 12.12 2.38
CA PHE A 678 3.15 13.10 3.41
C PHE A 678 3.34 14.46 2.76
N ILE A 679 2.79 15.49 3.40
CA ILE A 679 2.99 16.87 2.99
C ILE A 679 3.76 17.57 4.10
N HIS A 680 4.94 18.07 3.75
CA HIS A 680 5.84 18.71 4.69
C HIS A 680 6.11 20.18 4.32
N PRO A 681 6.28 21.05 5.29
CA PRO A 681 6.93 22.33 5.03
C PRO A 681 8.32 22.12 4.41
N GLN A 682 8.76 23.04 3.56
CA GLN A 682 10.12 22.98 3.03
C GLN A 682 11.14 22.90 4.17
N LYS A 683 12.19 22.12 3.96
CA LYS A 683 13.26 21.86 4.92
C LYS A 683 12.90 21.02 6.15
N TYR A 684 11.61 20.69 6.38
CA TYR A 684 11.22 19.91 7.55
C TYR A 684 11.87 18.53 7.62
N ILE A 685 12.09 17.89 6.46
CA ILE A 685 12.75 16.58 6.40
C ILE A 685 14.27 16.64 6.62
N PHE A 686 14.89 17.81 6.46
CA PHE A 686 16.35 17.97 6.63
C PHE A 686 16.69 17.91 8.11
N HIS A 687 17.59 17.00 8.46
CA HIS A 687 18.06 16.84 9.82
C HIS A 687 19.59 16.76 9.81
N THR A 688 20.22 16.73 10.99
CA THR A 688 21.67 16.90 11.16
C THR A 688 22.53 16.09 10.18
N HIS A 689 22.25 14.79 9.99
CA HIS A 689 23.04 13.93 9.12
C HIS A 689 22.25 13.28 7.99
N VAL A 690 20.90 13.22 8.10
CA VAL A 690 20.03 12.48 7.18
C VAL A 690 18.82 13.30 6.78
N TRP A 691 18.17 12.92 5.70
CA TRP A 691 16.84 13.42 5.37
C TRP A 691 15.78 12.43 5.84
N LEU A 692 14.89 12.89 6.69
CA LEU A 692 13.86 12.09 7.36
C LEU A 692 12.56 12.15 6.56
N LEU A 693 12.43 11.34 5.51
CA LEU A 693 11.30 11.39 4.57
C LEU A 693 9.95 11.26 5.28
N TYR A 694 9.90 10.49 6.36
CA TYR A 694 8.68 10.15 7.11
C TYR A 694 8.62 10.81 8.48
N ARG A 695 9.34 11.95 8.65
CA ARG A 695 9.33 12.74 9.88
C ARG A 695 7.90 13.15 10.26
N ASN A 696 7.57 13.06 11.53
CA ASN A 696 6.26 13.37 12.06
C ASN A 696 6.33 13.78 13.54
N ASN A 697 5.21 14.22 14.11
CA ASN A 697 5.15 14.66 15.50
C ASN A 697 5.58 13.61 16.53
N PHE A 698 5.42 12.33 16.24
CA PHE A 698 5.95 11.27 17.11
C PHE A 698 7.47 11.32 17.15
N PHE A 699 8.10 11.40 15.98
CA PHE A 699 9.57 11.52 15.89
C PHE A 699 10.07 12.74 16.62
N ASP A 700 9.45 13.91 16.40
CA ASP A 700 9.88 15.17 17.00
C ASP A 700 9.84 15.12 18.54
N LYS A 701 8.73 14.65 19.11
CA LYS A 701 8.59 14.45 20.57
C LYS A 701 9.54 13.40 21.12
N PHE A 702 9.80 12.35 20.35
CA PHE A 702 10.69 11.28 20.79
C PHE A 702 12.13 11.72 20.86
N ILE A 703 12.62 12.45 19.83
CA ILE A 703 13.99 12.92 19.79
C ILE A 703 14.25 14.05 20.79
N GLU A 704 13.27 14.90 21.09
CA GLU A 704 13.36 15.94 22.13
C GLU A 704 13.63 15.35 23.53
N ALA A 705 13.16 14.12 23.80
CA ALA A 705 13.36 13.42 25.06
C ALA A 705 14.67 12.60 25.08
N MET A 706 15.58 12.80 24.12
CA MET A 706 16.80 12.01 24.01
C MET A 706 18.04 12.87 24.01
N GLN A 707 19.09 12.40 24.72
CA GLN A 707 20.45 12.86 24.51
C GLN A 707 21.05 12.08 23.34
N LEU A 708 21.42 12.80 22.26
CA LEU A 708 21.96 12.23 21.03
C LEU A 708 23.49 12.23 21.03
N ASP A 709 24.09 11.60 20.01
CA ASP A 709 25.55 11.54 19.81
C ASP A 709 26.31 10.95 21.00
N VAL A 710 25.75 9.95 21.65
CA VAL A 710 26.30 9.38 22.90
C VAL A 710 27.23 8.19 22.68
N PHE A 711 27.38 7.68 21.46
CA PHE A 711 28.21 6.52 21.14
C PHE A 711 29.21 6.79 20.01
N THR A 712 30.30 6.00 20.02
CA THR A 712 31.06 5.64 18.83
C THR A 712 30.78 4.17 18.49
N SER A 713 30.91 3.77 17.22
CA SER A 713 30.70 2.39 16.82
C SER A 713 31.92 1.76 16.19
N PHE A 714 32.03 0.45 16.37
CA PHE A 714 32.98 -0.38 15.63
C PHE A 714 32.26 -1.58 15.06
N ARG A 715 32.56 -1.92 13.82
CA ARG A 715 32.09 -3.13 13.14
C ARG A 715 33.24 -3.88 12.55
N ASP A 716 33.36 -5.14 12.87
CA ASP A 716 34.38 -6.01 12.28
C ASP A 716 34.05 -6.27 10.80
N ARG A 717 35.05 -6.11 9.92
CA ARG A 717 34.99 -6.45 8.50
C ARG A 717 36.12 -7.38 8.08
N GLN A 718 36.94 -7.81 9.01
CA GLN A 718 38.14 -8.61 8.76
C GLN A 718 37.81 -10.10 8.87
N ILE A 719 37.00 -10.50 9.86
CA ILE A 719 36.64 -11.90 10.06
C ILE A 719 35.55 -12.29 9.07
N THR A 720 35.88 -13.19 8.15
CA THR A 720 34.97 -13.70 7.10
C THR A 720 34.52 -15.12 7.39
N ASN A 721 33.41 -15.58 6.78
CA ASN A 721 32.87 -16.91 7.00
C ASN A 721 33.88 -18.07 6.78
N PRO A 722 34.80 -18.02 5.80
CA PRO A 722 35.81 -19.08 5.62
C PRO A 722 36.79 -19.22 6.80
N MET A 723 36.96 -18.20 7.63
CA MET A 723 37.85 -18.21 8.80
C MET A 723 37.22 -18.84 10.03
N LEU A 724 35.91 -19.15 9.95
CA LEU A 724 35.12 -19.63 11.10
C LEU A 724 34.96 -21.13 11.07
N SER A 725 35.08 -21.77 12.24
CA SER A 725 34.90 -23.21 12.46
C SER A 725 33.64 -23.49 13.32
N GLU A 726 33.26 -24.75 13.42
CA GLU A 726 32.13 -25.18 14.29
C GLU A 726 32.52 -25.32 15.76
N THR A 727 33.80 -25.35 16.05
CA THR A 727 34.37 -25.41 17.39
C THR A 727 35.60 -24.51 17.46
N GLY A 728 35.98 -24.01 18.63
CA GLY A 728 37.13 -23.13 18.82
C GLY A 728 37.13 -22.44 20.16
N ALA A 729 38.21 -21.74 20.49
CA ALA A 729 38.40 -21.11 21.78
C ALA A 729 37.51 -19.88 22.03
N ILE A 730 37.15 -19.14 20.99
CA ILE A 730 36.37 -17.89 21.09
C ILE A 730 35.10 -18.03 20.24
N ARG A 731 33.96 -17.85 20.86
CA ARG A 731 32.68 -17.86 20.16
C ARG A 731 32.45 -16.56 19.40
N VAL A 732 32.04 -16.68 18.12
CA VAL A 732 31.73 -15.52 17.26
C VAL A 732 30.22 -15.33 17.21
N LEU A 733 29.75 -14.30 17.89
CA LEU A 733 28.34 -13.93 17.89
C LEU A 733 27.89 -13.39 16.53
N ARG A 734 26.74 -13.85 16.09
CA ARG A 734 26.05 -13.42 14.86
C ARG A 734 24.65 -12.95 15.21
N SER A 735 24.02 -12.14 14.36
CA SER A 735 22.75 -11.46 14.65
C SER A 735 21.64 -12.34 15.23
N LYS A 736 21.52 -13.60 14.78
CA LYS A 736 20.50 -14.55 15.29
C LYS A 736 20.81 -15.15 16.66
N ASN A 737 22.00 -14.92 17.21
CA ASN A 737 22.33 -15.36 18.56
C ASN A 737 21.75 -14.43 19.63
N ILE A 738 21.38 -13.18 19.30
CA ILE A 738 20.80 -12.24 20.24
C ILE A 738 19.28 -12.23 20.05
N GLN A 739 18.54 -12.53 21.10
CA GLN A 739 17.08 -12.52 21.12
C GLN A 739 16.55 -11.09 21.31
N ASP A 740 15.25 -10.90 21.16
CA ASP A 740 14.59 -9.59 21.26
C ASP A 740 14.70 -8.97 22.66
N ASP A 741 14.83 -9.77 23.69
CA ASP A 741 15.05 -9.37 25.09
C ASP A 741 16.54 -9.12 25.42
N GLY A 742 17.45 -9.27 24.47
CA GLY A 742 18.89 -9.15 24.65
C GLY A 742 19.58 -10.44 25.11
N THR A 743 18.84 -11.54 25.37
CA THR A 743 19.41 -12.82 25.76
C THR A 743 20.25 -13.42 24.63
N ILE A 744 21.44 -13.95 24.99
CA ILE A 744 22.32 -14.63 24.04
C ILE A 744 22.06 -16.13 24.10
N ILE A 745 21.66 -16.70 22.97
CA ILE A 745 21.35 -18.12 22.85
C ILE A 745 22.35 -18.86 21.96
N SER A 746 22.47 -20.16 22.22
CA SER A 746 23.17 -21.08 21.33
C SER A 746 22.21 -21.60 20.25
N LYS A 747 22.70 -21.71 19.02
CA LYS A 747 21.94 -22.26 17.89
C LYS A 747 22.77 -23.33 17.17
N PRO A 748 22.43 -24.61 17.31
CA PRO A 748 23.11 -25.69 16.60
C PRO A 748 23.18 -25.44 15.09
N GLY A 749 24.33 -25.65 14.48
CA GLY A 749 24.57 -25.42 13.04
C GLY A 749 24.70 -23.94 12.63
N TYR A 750 24.40 -23.01 13.51
CA TYR A 750 24.54 -21.56 13.26
C TYR A 750 25.73 -20.96 14.03
N ASP A 751 26.02 -21.45 15.25
CA ASP A 751 27.13 -20.98 16.08
C ASP A 751 28.47 -21.23 15.38
N LYS A 752 29.35 -20.24 15.45
CA LYS A 752 30.69 -20.31 14.85
C LYS A 752 31.74 -19.82 15.86
N TYR A 753 32.96 -20.28 15.66
CA TYR A 753 34.07 -20.06 16.57
C TYR A 753 35.34 -19.69 15.78
N ILE A 754 36.30 -19.11 16.47
CA ILE A 754 37.66 -18.83 16.00
C ILE A 754 38.66 -19.10 17.13
N ASP A 755 39.86 -19.57 16.79
CA ASP A 755 40.84 -19.94 17.83
C ASP A 755 41.61 -18.74 18.36
N SER A 756 41.86 -17.73 17.55
CA SER A 756 42.57 -16.49 17.96
C SER A 756 42.00 -15.28 17.26
N VAL A 757 42.06 -14.15 17.94
CA VAL A 757 41.68 -12.82 17.40
C VAL A 757 42.79 -11.79 17.52
N ASN A 758 44.03 -12.19 17.77
CA ASN A 758 45.15 -11.30 18.01
C ASN A 758 45.51 -10.42 16.80
N ASP A 759 45.25 -10.92 15.60
CA ASP A 759 45.53 -10.23 14.34
C ASP A 759 44.36 -9.37 13.84
N PHE A 760 43.24 -9.35 14.59
CA PHE A 760 42.03 -8.65 14.19
C PHE A 760 41.71 -7.47 15.14
N GLN A 761 41.25 -6.37 14.57
CA GLN A 761 40.92 -5.18 15.35
C GLN A 761 39.79 -5.45 16.39
N VAL A 762 38.91 -6.40 16.14
CA VAL A 762 37.85 -6.80 17.07
C VAL A 762 38.41 -7.44 18.35
N GLY A 763 39.62 -8.01 18.31
CA GLY A 763 40.28 -8.64 19.45
C GLY A 763 40.45 -7.74 20.66
N LYS A 764 40.61 -6.43 20.49
CA LYS A 764 40.68 -5.44 21.56
C LYS A 764 39.43 -5.38 22.44
N TYR A 765 38.28 -5.87 21.98
CA TYR A 765 37.04 -5.91 22.72
C TYR A 765 36.78 -7.24 23.46
N LEU A 766 37.59 -8.26 23.24
CA LEU A 766 37.48 -9.54 23.95
C LEU A 766 37.61 -9.29 25.46
N ASN A 767 36.66 -9.82 26.24
CA ASN A 767 36.59 -9.68 27.69
C ASN A 767 36.47 -8.22 28.22
N LYS A 768 36.04 -7.27 27.37
CA LYS A 768 35.85 -5.86 27.77
C LYS A 768 34.38 -5.48 28.04
N LYS A 769 33.44 -6.41 27.82
CA LYS A 769 31.99 -6.23 28.06
C LYS A 769 31.38 -4.94 27.44
N PRO A 770 31.71 -4.58 26.19
CA PRO A 770 31.09 -3.43 25.58
C PRO A 770 29.60 -3.71 25.28
N ILE A 771 28.83 -2.64 25.09
CA ILE A 771 27.48 -2.75 24.54
C ILE A 771 27.59 -3.22 23.08
N ILE A 772 26.81 -4.20 22.70
CA ILE A 772 26.67 -4.66 21.34
C ILE A 772 25.24 -4.52 20.87
N MET A 773 25.04 -4.15 19.61
CA MET A 773 23.72 -3.96 19.00
C MET A 773 23.65 -4.67 17.66
N VAL A 774 22.59 -5.43 17.45
CA VAL A 774 22.33 -6.10 16.16
C VAL A 774 22.02 -5.07 15.09
N ASN A 775 22.69 -5.23 13.98
CA ASN A 775 22.72 -4.29 12.87
C ASN A 775 21.67 -4.62 11.78
N PHE A 776 20.59 -5.34 12.12
CA PHE A 776 19.62 -5.86 11.13
C PHE A 776 18.15 -5.47 11.34
N THR A 777 17.64 -5.01 10.32
CA THR A 777 16.36 -4.73 9.64
C THR A 777 15.09 -4.41 10.43
N TYR A 778 14.74 -4.90 11.56
CA TYR A 778 13.45 -4.58 12.22
C TYR A 778 13.51 -4.73 13.74
N ASN A 779 14.59 -5.28 14.23
CA ASN A 779 14.76 -5.53 15.67
C ASN A 779 16.11 -5.01 16.11
N THR A 780 16.17 -3.72 16.42
CA THR A 780 17.27 -3.20 17.23
C THR A 780 17.30 -4.00 18.53
N ARG A 781 18.35 -4.78 18.71
CA ARG A 781 18.54 -5.65 19.90
C ARG A 781 19.90 -5.35 20.45
N ALA A 782 19.94 -4.90 21.67
CA ALA A 782 21.17 -4.55 22.35
C ALA A 782 21.40 -5.42 23.60
N THR A 783 22.67 -5.73 23.88
CA THR A 783 23.07 -6.46 25.07
C THR A 783 24.53 -6.15 25.40
N ILE A 784 25.06 -6.70 26.49
CA ILE A 784 26.48 -6.60 26.83
C ILE A 784 27.19 -7.82 26.24
N LEU A 785 28.32 -7.62 25.58
CA LEU A 785 29.16 -8.70 25.07
C LEU A 785 29.72 -9.54 26.21
N PRO A 786 29.41 -10.86 26.29
CA PRO A 786 29.96 -11.73 27.33
C PRO A 786 31.47 -11.99 27.16
N ASP A 787 32.12 -12.43 28.27
CA ASP A 787 33.49 -12.88 28.21
C ASP A 787 33.64 -14.11 27.28
N GLY A 788 34.80 -14.24 26.67
CA GLY A 788 35.08 -15.32 25.70
C GLY A 788 34.38 -15.25 24.36
N MET A 789 33.74 -14.11 24.03
CA MET A 789 33.00 -13.92 22.79
C MET A 789 33.42 -12.64 22.06
N ILE A 790 33.26 -12.65 20.74
CA ILE A 790 33.39 -11.47 19.87
C ILE A 790 32.18 -11.42 18.95
N PRO A 791 31.76 -10.24 18.49
CA PRO A 791 30.74 -10.12 17.45
C PRO A 791 31.36 -10.14 16.04
N ASN A 792 30.61 -10.67 15.06
CA ASN A 792 30.96 -10.50 13.66
C ASN A 792 30.38 -9.19 13.10
N GLY A 793 30.67 -8.90 11.82
CA GLY A 793 30.21 -7.69 11.14
C GLY A 793 28.68 -7.47 11.07
N SER A 794 27.85 -8.42 11.48
CA SER A 794 26.40 -8.24 11.58
C SER A 794 25.94 -7.61 12.91
N ILE A 795 26.88 -7.35 13.80
CA ILE A 795 26.67 -6.73 15.12
C ILE A 795 27.65 -5.56 15.29
N ALA A 796 27.15 -4.40 15.67
CA ALA A 796 27.97 -3.23 16.00
C ALA A 796 28.37 -3.27 17.49
N ILE A 797 29.60 -2.90 17.79
CA ILE A 797 30.07 -2.61 19.15
C ILE A 797 29.88 -1.11 19.38
N LEU A 798 29.17 -0.73 20.44
CA LEU A 798 28.91 0.64 20.83
C LEU A 798 29.80 1.00 22.02
N THR A 799 30.63 2.03 21.85
CA THR A 799 31.45 2.57 22.91
C THR A 799 30.84 3.88 23.40
N PRO A 800 30.37 3.98 24.67
CA PRO A 800 29.74 5.17 25.18
C PRO A 800 30.73 6.34 25.27
N LYS A 801 30.32 7.55 24.85
CA LYS A 801 30.99 8.82 25.06
C LYS A 801 30.65 9.45 26.43
N VAL A 802 29.51 9.03 26.99
CA VAL A 802 28.95 9.48 28.27
C VAL A 802 28.52 8.27 29.09
N PRO A 803 28.37 8.39 30.42
CA PRO A 803 27.85 7.28 31.25
C PRO A 803 26.47 6.85 30.75
N VAL A 804 26.31 5.55 30.50
CA VAL A 804 25.06 4.97 29.99
C VAL A 804 24.47 4.01 31.01
N PRO A 805 23.25 4.22 31.48
CA PRO A 805 22.56 3.31 32.39
C PRO A 805 22.29 1.95 31.73
N ILE A 806 22.42 0.83 32.50
CA ILE A 806 22.20 -0.53 31.94
C ILE A 806 20.77 -0.73 31.46
N ASN A 807 19.79 -0.08 32.08
CA ASN A 807 18.37 -0.18 31.65
C ASN A 807 18.13 0.36 30.23
N VAL A 808 19.06 1.11 29.65
CA VAL A 808 18.95 1.61 28.26
C VAL A 808 18.94 0.45 27.24
N LEU A 809 19.47 -0.72 27.58
CA LEU A 809 19.50 -1.87 26.66
C LEU A 809 18.10 -2.34 26.32
N SER A 810 17.17 -2.38 27.30
CA SER A 810 15.77 -2.72 27.07
C SER A 810 15.04 -1.65 26.27
N PHE A 811 15.41 -0.39 26.42
CA PHE A 811 14.87 0.72 25.64
C PHE A 811 15.15 0.56 24.14
N TYR A 812 16.36 0.13 23.74
CA TYR A 812 16.65 -0.10 22.31
C TYR A 812 15.89 -1.26 21.68
N SER A 813 15.35 -2.17 22.48
CA SER A 813 14.48 -3.27 22.04
C SER A 813 12.99 -2.89 22.09
N SER A 814 12.63 -1.70 22.58
CA SER A 814 11.24 -1.27 22.73
C SER A 814 10.57 -1.01 21.35
N PRO A 815 9.25 -1.23 21.25
CA PRO A 815 8.49 -0.88 20.04
C PRO A 815 8.59 0.60 19.66
N GLU A 816 8.64 1.48 20.66
CA GLU A 816 8.75 2.92 20.48
C GLU A 816 10.10 3.30 19.85
N PHE A 817 11.22 2.74 20.34
CA PHE A 817 12.53 2.98 19.76
C PHE A 817 12.61 2.42 18.32
N ARG A 818 12.04 1.25 18.06
CA ARG A 818 11.99 0.67 16.72
C ARG A 818 11.25 1.60 15.74
N ARG A 819 10.06 2.06 16.12
CA ARG A 819 9.27 2.99 15.31
C ARG A 819 10.01 4.30 15.04
N TYR A 820 10.69 4.85 16.05
CA TYR A 820 11.54 6.03 15.89
C TYR A 820 12.69 5.76 14.92
N TYR A 821 13.39 4.64 15.10
CA TYR A 821 14.57 4.31 14.28
C TYR A 821 14.21 3.93 12.84
N GLU A 822 13.03 3.39 12.59
CA GLU A 822 12.48 3.21 11.25
C GLU A 822 12.36 4.55 10.50
N ILE A 823 11.95 5.62 11.17
CA ILE A 823 11.90 6.96 10.57
C ILE A 823 13.30 7.47 10.26
N VAL A 824 14.27 7.29 11.18
CA VAL A 824 15.69 7.64 10.95
C VAL A 824 16.22 6.95 9.69
N LYS A 825 15.87 5.71 9.47
CA LYS A 825 16.28 4.90 8.32
C LYS A 825 15.34 5.02 7.13
N SER A 826 14.48 6.03 7.11
CA SER A 826 13.51 6.28 6.03
C SER A 826 12.74 5.01 5.63
N ARG A 827 12.38 4.15 6.60
CA ARG A 827 11.67 2.87 6.40
C ARG A 827 12.38 1.93 5.40
N SER A 828 13.71 2.02 5.28
CA SER A 828 14.47 1.13 4.38
C SER A 828 14.35 -0.33 4.80
N ARG A 829 14.18 -1.23 3.83
CA ARG A 829 14.03 -2.67 4.06
C ARG A 829 15.35 -3.46 3.94
N PHE A 830 16.37 -2.89 3.33
CA PHE A 830 17.56 -3.64 2.92
C PHE A 830 18.82 -3.38 3.75
N THR A 831 19.00 -2.22 4.32
CA THR A 831 20.23 -1.92 5.05
C THR A 831 19.94 -0.97 6.21
N LEU A 832 19.83 -1.54 7.39
CA LEU A 832 19.82 -0.75 8.62
C LEU A 832 21.21 -0.80 9.29
N ASN A 833 22.26 -0.66 8.50
CA ASN A 833 23.60 -0.57 9.06
C ASN A 833 23.67 0.59 10.04
N ILE A 834 24.30 0.36 11.19
CA ILE A 834 24.68 1.42 12.12
C ILE A 834 25.96 2.04 11.55
N ASP A 835 25.80 3.10 10.77
CA ASP A 835 26.85 3.98 10.25
C ASP A 835 26.97 5.23 11.14
N GLU A 836 27.91 6.10 10.87
CA GLU A 836 28.16 7.27 11.71
C GLU A 836 26.93 8.20 11.79
N SER A 837 26.26 8.46 10.65
CA SER A 837 25.06 9.30 10.63
C SER A 837 23.89 8.68 11.39
N SER A 838 23.67 7.39 11.29
CA SER A 838 22.61 6.71 12.04
C SER A 838 22.94 6.52 13.51
N LEU A 839 24.23 6.34 13.84
CA LEU A 839 24.70 6.23 15.20
C LEU A 839 24.38 7.49 16.03
N TYR A 840 24.44 8.67 15.42
CA TYR A 840 24.03 9.93 16.03
C TYR A 840 22.64 9.86 16.67
N TYR A 841 21.71 9.12 16.05
CA TYR A 841 20.34 8.95 16.49
C TYR A 841 20.13 7.83 17.54
N ILE A 842 21.15 7.06 17.86
CA ILE A 842 21.11 6.07 18.94
C ILE A 842 21.48 6.80 20.23
N GLY A 843 20.49 7.49 20.79
CA GLY A 843 20.64 8.27 22.01
C GLY A 843 20.14 7.55 23.27
N ILE A 844 20.30 8.20 24.41
CA ILE A 844 19.72 7.76 25.69
C ILE A 844 18.56 8.67 26.07
N ARG A 845 17.53 8.08 26.68
CA ARG A 845 16.36 8.83 27.16
C ARG A 845 16.78 9.70 28.37
N LEU A 846 16.41 10.99 28.31
CA LEU A 846 16.62 11.96 29.38
C LEU A 846 15.67 11.73 30.56
#